data_c1e0fe9463e1e68d2c6a6ac4bbfd5405
#
_entry.id   c1e0fe9463e1e68d2c6a6ac4bbfd5405
#
_cell.length_a   1.000
_cell.length_b   1.000
_cell.length_c   1.000
_cell.angle_alpha   90.00
_cell.angle_beta   90.00
_cell.angle_gamma   90.00
#
_symmetry.space_group_name_H-M   'P 1'
#
loop_
_entity.id
_entity.type
_entity.pdbx_description
1 polymer ?
#
loop_
_entity_poly.entity_id
_entity_poly.type
_entity_poly.pdbx_seq_one_letter_code
_entity_poly.pdbx_strand_id
1 'polypeptide(L)'
;MPLFLAGCATTKNAYYASVSPAPGVPGIGEIFYDTGRYRKSVPAQLLAEACTRGQAAMKMSDGRVVKISVTPNGTNFDVSFSATPDRAIQRWGFAVDAQPDEFFTGLMERLVDGPQQATWQPGRTNTLNLRGQTVEMILKPTLSVYAPFYLSSRGYALFVKGTWPGGFDFCKSDPARVKVQFEGPSLMFKIYRSDSPAELVKEHALDAGPPLVPPRWVFTPWRWRDNNYEHPTYYDGTPVTGPFNTDFMEDVLLMRAYGIPNGVVWIDRPWGTGLNGYDDFKIDPKRLPHFAESVQWLNSLGSRMVLWIGPFFQGQMETNALQLGYTLPGQKPTRNNYPMCDFTNPRAKKYWQDGVAGLLKLGVAGFKLDRGEEQIPESMPLKVFDGRTLRENRNAYPVMYLQAAYEVARQYRGDDFVCLPRAAYTGSAKYGVFWGGDIGGTEWGLRAEIIAVQRAAILGYPIWGSDTGGYNAQSMDTDVVGRWLEFSCFTPIMEVGPTKDRAFWDFHSPRRYDAELIALWRLYARLHNRLADYSLAQAKTAHQTGMPIVRPLFLVEPAAPAAWTNWWTYLYGPDLLVSPVWKTGQRVQTVYLPSGNQWRDAWTGKIYDGGRSVTVDAPLHQIPIFVRAGSEVNLGDLNQEWRDAVAAACVRPDLKKLDAEVRRWFETHDSTR
;
A
#
# COMPACT_ATOMS: atom_id res chain seq x y z
N MET A 1 11.64 -29.55 -25.33
CA MET A 1 11.19 -30.53 -24.34
C MET A 1 9.75 -30.89 -24.67
N PRO A 2 9.36 -32.18 -24.82
CA PRO A 2 7.98 -32.54 -25.11
C PRO A 2 7.10 -32.27 -23.88
N LEU A 3 5.98 -31.60 -24.13
CA LEU A 3 4.92 -31.38 -23.15
C LEU A 3 4.13 -32.73 -23.02
N PHE A 4 3.98 -33.19 -21.78
CA PHE A 4 3.25 -34.43 -21.51
C PHE A 4 1.74 -34.15 -21.45
N LEU A 5 0.98 -34.91 -22.23
CA LEU A 5 -0.48 -35.03 -22.15
C LEU A 5 -0.85 -35.94 -20.95
N ALA A 6 -1.49 -35.38 -19.93
CA ALA A 6 -2.10 -36.20 -18.89
C ALA A 6 -3.45 -36.69 -19.41
N GLY A 7 -3.70 -38.00 -19.26
CA GLY A 7 -4.69 -38.80 -19.93
C GLY A 7 -6.15 -38.36 -19.94
N CYS A 8 -6.85 -38.66 -21.00
CA CYS A 8 -8.30 -38.51 -21.17
C CYS A 8 -9.08 -39.45 -20.26
N ALA A 9 -9.84 -38.91 -19.30
CA ALA A 9 -10.92 -39.67 -18.67
C ALA A 9 -12.24 -39.30 -19.36
N THR A 10 -12.82 -40.25 -20.09
CA THR A 10 -14.13 -40.11 -20.71
C THR A 10 -15.23 -40.37 -19.69
N THR A 11 -15.87 -39.30 -19.20
CA THR A 11 -17.22 -39.36 -18.64
C THR A 11 -18.16 -38.61 -19.57
N LYS A 12 -19.25 -39.22 -19.94
CA LYS A 12 -20.31 -38.65 -20.80
C LYS A 12 -20.79 -37.32 -20.17
N ASN A 13 -20.55 -36.19 -20.85
CA ASN A 13 -21.02 -34.82 -20.59
C ASN A 13 -20.02 -33.76 -20.06
N ALA A 14 -18.72 -34.00 -20.11
CA ALA A 14 -17.80 -32.89 -19.85
C ALA A 14 -16.57 -32.98 -20.76
N TYR A 15 -16.41 -32.00 -21.62
CA TYR A 15 -15.18 -31.78 -22.39
C TYR A 15 -14.15 -31.11 -21.50
N TYR A 16 -13.46 -31.88 -20.67
CA TYR A 16 -12.34 -31.35 -19.87
C TYR A 16 -11.09 -32.15 -20.22
N ALA A 17 -10.26 -31.59 -21.09
CA ALA A 17 -8.86 -31.97 -21.12
C ALA A 17 -8.09 -30.96 -20.27
N SER A 18 -7.51 -31.39 -19.17
CA SER A 18 -6.53 -30.59 -18.46
C SER A 18 -5.23 -30.68 -19.25
N VAL A 19 -4.69 -29.53 -19.63
CA VAL A 19 -3.39 -29.45 -20.27
C VAL A 19 -2.45 -28.77 -19.29
N SER A 20 -1.46 -29.49 -18.80
CA SER A 20 -0.38 -28.88 -18.00
C SER A 20 0.67 -28.36 -18.97
N PRO A 21 0.97 -27.05 -18.95
CA PRO A 21 2.03 -26.45 -19.79
C PRO A 21 3.41 -27.02 -19.49
N ALA A 22 3.64 -27.58 -18.30
CA ALA A 22 4.85 -28.28 -17.90
C ALA A 22 4.62 -29.07 -16.60
N PRO A 23 5.48 -30.03 -16.23
CA PRO A 23 5.39 -30.70 -14.92
C PRO A 23 5.39 -29.65 -13.77
N GLY A 24 4.47 -29.80 -12.81
CA GLY A 24 4.33 -28.90 -11.66
C GLY A 24 3.51 -27.63 -11.91
N VAL A 25 3.00 -27.38 -13.11
CA VAL A 25 2.02 -26.31 -13.37
C VAL A 25 0.62 -26.92 -13.43
N PRO A 26 -0.38 -26.35 -12.76
CA PRO A 26 -1.73 -26.88 -12.78
C PRO A 26 -2.34 -26.82 -14.18
N GLY A 27 -3.25 -27.72 -14.46
CA GLY A 27 -3.99 -27.72 -15.71
C GLY A 27 -4.82 -26.45 -15.87
N ILE A 28 -4.83 -25.90 -17.10
CA ILE A 28 -5.70 -24.80 -17.49
C ILE A 28 -6.85 -25.40 -18.32
N GLY A 29 -8.07 -25.06 -17.94
CA GLY A 29 -9.29 -25.56 -18.62
C GLY A 29 -10.40 -24.54 -18.66
N GLU A 30 -11.57 -24.95 -19.10
CA GLU A 30 -12.79 -24.13 -19.16
C GLU A 30 -12.60 -22.73 -19.81
N ILE A 31 -11.77 -22.64 -20.86
CA ILE A 31 -11.54 -21.40 -21.57
C ILE A 31 -12.82 -20.96 -22.26
N PHE A 32 -13.20 -19.71 -22.09
CA PHE A 32 -14.37 -19.13 -22.75
C PHE A 32 -14.15 -17.63 -23.08
N TYR A 33 -14.94 -17.15 -24.04
CA TYR A 33 -15.20 -15.73 -24.21
C TYR A 33 -16.70 -15.44 -24.13
N ASP A 34 -17.04 -14.21 -23.75
CA ASP A 34 -18.41 -13.76 -23.55
C ASP A 34 -18.67 -12.49 -24.38
N THR A 35 -19.77 -12.49 -25.11
CA THR A 35 -20.20 -11.37 -25.94
C THR A 35 -21.32 -10.54 -25.29
N GLY A 36 -21.67 -10.82 -24.03
CA GLY A 36 -22.80 -10.24 -23.31
C GLY A 36 -24.14 -10.87 -23.67
N ARG A 37 -24.24 -11.50 -24.84
CA ARG A 37 -25.45 -12.28 -25.25
C ARG A 37 -25.20 -13.78 -25.16
N TYR A 38 -23.99 -14.22 -25.42
CA TYR A 38 -23.65 -15.66 -25.50
C TYR A 38 -22.25 -15.87 -24.93
N ARG A 39 -22.14 -16.85 -24.06
CA ARG A 39 -20.86 -17.41 -23.62
C ARG A 39 -20.46 -18.54 -24.57
N LYS A 40 -19.26 -18.50 -25.13
CA LYS A 40 -18.68 -19.49 -26.02
C LYS A 40 -17.52 -20.20 -25.37
N SER A 41 -17.62 -21.50 -25.16
CA SER A 41 -16.50 -22.32 -24.71
C SER A 41 -15.53 -22.57 -25.85
N VAL A 42 -14.24 -22.45 -25.53
CA VAL A 42 -13.14 -22.76 -26.44
C VAL A 42 -12.77 -24.24 -26.23
N PRO A 43 -12.62 -25.05 -27.31
CA PRO A 43 -12.23 -26.44 -27.16
C PRO A 43 -10.86 -26.57 -26.47
N ALA A 44 -10.76 -27.46 -25.48
CA ALA A 44 -9.51 -27.73 -24.78
C ALA A 44 -8.37 -28.23 -25.68
N GLN A 45 -8.74 -28.91 -26.81
CA GLN A 45 -7.79 -29.32 -27.84
C GLN A 45 -6.97 -28.13 -28.37
N LEU A 46 -7.58 -26.94 -28.51
CA LEU A 46 -6.88 -25.76 -29.01
C LEU A 46 -5.75 -25.33 -28.06
N LEU A 47 -5.99 -25.41 -26.75
CA LEU A 47 -4.94 -25.12 -25.76
C LEU A 47 -3.82 -26.16 -25.81
N ALA A 48 -4.19 -27.46 -25.96
CA ALA A 48 -3.23 -28.56 -26.10
C ALA A 48 -2.31 -28.37 -27.30
N GLU A 49 -2.88 -28.00 -28.45
CA GLU A 49 -2.11 -27.68 -29.66
C GLU A 49 -1.20 -26.47 -29.47
N ALA A 50 -1.69 -25.40 -28.80
CA ALA A 50 -0.88 -24.22 -28.49
C ALA A 50 0.28 -24.59 -27.58
N CYS A 51 0.07 -25.36 -26.51
CA CYS A 51 1.12 -25.80 -25.60
C CYS A 51 2.16 -26.69 -26.32
N THR A 52 1.76 -27.48 -27.30
CA THR A 52 2.66 -28.36 -28.06
C THR A 52 3.45 -27.62 -29.15
N ARG A 53 2.84 -26.62 -29.78
CA ARG A 53 3.36 -25.91 -30.95
C ARG A 53 3.65 -24.40 -30.68
N GLY A 54 3.40 -23.92 -29.49
CA GLY A 54 3.48 -22.52 -29.11
C GLY A 54 2.27 -21.69 -29.53
N GLN A 55 1.52 -22.09 -30.56
CA GLN A 55 0.32 -21.38 -31.04
C GLN A 55 -0.69 -22.34 -31.63
N ALA A 56 -1.98 -22.02 -31.43
CA ALA A 56 -3.08 -22.71 -32.11
C ALA A 56 -4.17 -21.71 -32.52
N ALA A 57 -4.92 -22.07 -33.57
CA ALA A 57 -6.03 -21.26 -34.06
C ALA A 57 -7.19 -22.15 -34.47
N MET A 58 -8.44 -21.73 -34.17
CA MET A 58 -9.65 -22.47 -34.54
C MET A 58 -10.79 -21.52 -34.93
N LYS A 59 -11.50 -21.86 -35.99
CA LYS A 59 -12.73 -21.15 -36.36
C LYS A 59 -13.89 -21.67 -35.51
N MET A 60 -14.52 -20.74 -34.80
CA MET A 60 -15.66 -20.99 -33.92
C MET A 60 -16.99 -21.00 -34.69
N SER A 61 -18.03 -21.55 -34.09
CA SER A 61 -19.38 -21.60 -34.66
C SER A 61 -20.03 -20.26 -34.95
N ASP A 62 -19.56 -19.19 -34.25
CA ASP A 62 -20.01 -17.80 -34.47
C ASP A 62 -19.16 -17.05 -35.51
N GLY A 63 -18.29 -17.76 -36.24
CA GLY A 63 -17.46 -17.23 -37.32
C GLY A 63 -16.13 -16.61 -36.88
N ARG A 64 -15.87 -16.46 -35.60
CA ARG A 64 -14.58 -15.96 -35.07
C ARG A 64 -13.48 -16.99 -35.21
N VAL A 65 -12.26 -16.50 -35.43
CA VAL A 65 -11.05 -17.32 -35.31
C VAL A 65 -10.41 -17.02 -33.96
N VAL A 66 -10.53 -17.97 -33.05
CA VAL A 66 -9.84 -17.90 -31.75
C VAL A 66 -8.39 -18.30 -31.95
N LYS A 67 -7.48 -17.54 -31.35
CA LYS A 67 -6.05 -17.82 -31.27
C LYS A 67 -5.62 -17.95 -29.82
N ILE A 68 -4.87 -18.98 -29.52
CA ILE A 68 -4.18 -19.18 -28.23
C ILE A 68 -2.68 -19.24 -28.53
N SER A 69 -1.91 -18.50 -27.77
CA SER A 69 -0.46 -18.54 -27.80
C SER A 69 0.09 -18.85 -26.41
N VAL A 70 1.05 -19.77 -26.36
CA VAL A 70 1.78 -20.14 -25.14
C VAL A 70 3.26 -20.05 -25.49
N THR A 71 3.91 -19.00 -24.99
CA THR A 71 5.32 -18.72 -25.30
C THR A 71 6.17 -18.99 -24.05
N PRO A 72 7.11 -19.95 -24.11
CA PRO A 72 8.08 -20.15 -23.05
C PRO A 72 8.95 -18.89 -22.85
N ASN A 73 9.18 -18.53 -21.59
CA ASN A 73 10.01 -17.41 -21.17
C ASN A 73 10.85 -17.85 -19.97
N GLY A 74 12.02 -18.44 -20.24
CA GLY A 74 12.82 -19.15 -19.22
C GLY A 74 12.05 -20.36 -18.65
N THR A 75 11.84 -20.36 -17.35
CA THR A 75 11.00 -21.36 -16.65
C THR A 75 9.51 -21.02 -16.68
N ASN A 76 9.16 -19.81 -17.11
CA ASN A 76 7.81 -19.23 -17.10
C ASN A 76 7.11 -19.37 -18.45
N PHE A 77 5.84 -18.96 -18.49
CA PHE A 77 5.04 -18.96 -19.72
C PHE A 77 4.26 -17.65 -19.85
N ASP A 78 4.35 -17.03 -21.03
CA ASP A 78 3.44 -15.97 -21.44
C ASP A 78 2.29 -16.59 -22.25
N VAL A 79 1.06 -16.35 -21.83
CA VAL A 79 -0.15 -16.92 -22.43
C VAL A 79 -1.05 -15.79 -22.92
N SER A 80 -1.61 -15.95 -24.12
CA SER A 80 -2.59 -15.01 -24.67
C SER A 80 -3.76 -15.69 -25.34
N PHE A 81 -4.97 -15.15 -25.08
CA PHE A 81 -6.22 -15.51 -25.74
C PHE A 81 -6.75 -14.33 -26.53
N SER A 82 -7.06 -14.52 -27.79
CA SER A 82 -7.63 -13.49 -28.65
C SER A 82 -8.58 -14.12 -29.68
N ALA A 83 -9.42 -13.31 -30.32
CA ALA A 83 -10.26 -13.73 -31.43
C ALA A 83 -10.36 -12.64 -32.48
N THR A 84 -10.56 -13.07 -33.74
CA THR A 84 -10.76 -12.17 -34.88
C THR A 84 -12.05 -12.53 -35.62
N PRO A 85 -12.99 -11.61 -35.78
CA PRO A 85 -13.02 -10.27 -35.22
C PRO A 85 -13.22 -10.26 -33.68
N ASP A 86 -12.63 -9.30 -32.98
CA ASP A 86 -12.72 -9.14 -31.52
C ASP A 86 -13.94 -8.32 -31.08
N ARG A 87 -14.62 -7.63 -32.02
CA ARG A 87 -15.83 -6.83 -31.73
C ARG A 87 -16.87 -7.63 -30.95
N ALA A 88 -17.50 -6.99 -30.00
CA ALA A 88 -18.50 -7.52 -29.09
C ALA A 88 -17.97 -8.56 -28.05
N ILE A 89 -16.69 -8.90 -28.05
CA ILE A 89 -16.13 -9.64 -26.92
C ILE A 89 -16.02 -8.70 -25.73
N GLN A 90 -16.67 -9.07 -24.63
CA GLN A 90 -16.69 -8.29 -23.39
C GLN A 90 -15.69 -8.82 -22.38
N ARG A 91 -15.46 -10.12 -22.34
CA ARG A 91 -14.54 -10.76 -21.39
C ARG A 91 -14.04 -12.11 -21.88
N TRP A 92 -12.94 -12.51 -21.28
CA TRP A 92 -12.37 -13.86 -21.36
C TRP A 92 -12.29 -14.46 -19.97
N GLY A 93 -12.34 -15.78 -19.88
CA GLY A 93 -12.10 -16.50 -18.64
C GLY A 93 -11.57 -17.89 -18.87
N PHE A 94 -11.03 -18.47 -17.80
CA PHE A 94 -10.50 -19.81 -17.73
C PHE A 94 -10.51 -20.32 -16.29
N ALA A 95 -10.25 -21.60 -16.10
CA ALA A 95 -10.08 -22.20 -14.79
C ALA A 95 -8.68 -22.82 -14.67
N VAL A 96 -8.13 -22.80 -13.46
CA VAL A 96 -6.86 -23.43 -13.09
C VAL A 96 -7.17 -24.52 -12.07
N ASP A 97 -6.69 -25.74 -12.29
CA ASP A 97 -6.87 -26.85 -11.35
C ASP A 97 -6.20 -26.56 -10.02
N ALA A 98 -6.86 -26.87 -8.91
CA ALA A 98 -6.40 -26.62 -7.55
C ALA A 98 -6.46 -27.87 -6.67
N GLN A 99 -5.47 -28.06 -5.81
CA GLN A 99 -5.45 -29.14 -4.84
C GLN A 99 -6.25 -28.78 -3.57
N PRO A 100 -6.78 -29.74 -2.80
CA PRO A 100 -7.62 -29.49 -1.64
C PRO A 100 -6.97 -28.62 -0.55
N ASP A 101 -5.67 -28.78 -0.32
CA ASP A 101 -4.85 -28.12 0.71
C ASP A 101 -3.99 -26.96 0.15
N GLU A 102 -4.24 -26.54 -1.10
CA GLU A 102 -3.49 -25.48 -1.74
C GLU A 102 -3.81 -24.12 -1.14
N PHE A 103 -2.77 -23.39 -0.80
CA PHE A 103 -2.82 -22.02 -0.26
C PHE A 103 -2.61 -21.02 -1.39
N PHE A 104 -3.41 -19.97 -1.41
CA PHE A 104 -3.31 -18.88 -2.40
C PHE A 104 -3.18 -17.54 -1.67
N THR A 105 -2.33 -16.63 -2.18
CA THR A 105 -2.23 -15.28 -1.63
C THR A 105 -1.86 -14.26 -2.70
N GLY A 106 -2.18 -12.98 -2.46
CA GLY A 106 -1.94 -11.89 -3.41
C GLY A 106 -3.16 -11.01 -3.66
N LEU A 107 -3.30 -10.49 -4.86
CA LEU A 107 -4.34 -9.68 -5.48
C LEU A 107 -4.55 -8.28 -4.91
N MET A 108 -4.70 -8.11 -3.62
CA MET A 108 -4.98 -6.83 -2.97
C MET A 108 -4.47 -6.84 -1.53
N GLU A 109 -4.18 -5.67 -0.98
CA GLU A 109 -3.68 -5.54 0.39
C GLU A 109 -4.66 -6.08 1.43
N ARG A 110 -5.96 -5.77 1.29
CA ARG A 110 -7.03 -6.21 2.20
C ARG A 110 -8.22 -6.75 1.44
N LEU A 111 -8.82 -7.83 1.95
CA LEU A 111 -10.09 -8.33 1.42
C LEU A 111 -11.25 -7.44 1.86
N VAL A 112 -12.13 -7.13 0.91
CA VAL A 112 -13.33 -6.34 1.14
C VAL A 112 -14.55 -7.22 1.04
N ASP A 113 -15.32 -7.29 2.12
CA ASP A 113 -16.62 -7.96 2.15
C ASP A 113 -17.71 -6.95 1.79
N GLY A 114 -18.22 -7.00 0.56
CA GLY A 114 -19.34 -6.18 0.13
C GLY A 114 -18.97 -4.79 -0.45
N PRO A 115 -19.98 -3.93 -0.67
CA PRO A 115 -19.77 -2.60 -1.23
C PRO A 115 -18.97 -1.73 -0.25
N GLN A 116 -17.97 -1.07 -0.75
CA GLN A 116 -17.01 -0.37 0.07
C GLN A 116 -17.53 0.84 0.84
N GLN A 117 -18.56 1.51 0.36
CA GLN A 117 -19.21 2.63 1.06
C GLN A 117 -19.79 2.24 2.46
N ALA A 118 -19.90 0.95 2.74
CA ALA A 118 -20.31 0.44 4.05
C ALA A 118 -19.13 0.13 4.99
N THR A 119 -17.87 0.27 4.54
CA THR A 119 -16.75 -0.39 5.22
C THR A 119 -15.57 0.52 5.49
N TRP A 120 -15.74 1.52 6.33
CA TRP A 120 -14.68 1.94 7.24
C TRP A 120 -14.31 0.81 8.24
N GLN A 121 -14.99 -0.30 8.16
CA GLN A 121 -14.68 -1.48 8.95
C GLN A 121 -13.82 -2.43 8.13
N PRO A 122 -12.78 -3.01 8.73
CA PRO A 122 -12.02 -4.08 8.10
C PRO A 122 -12.99 -5.18 7.69
N GLY A 123 -12.79 -5.73 6.49
CA GLY A 123 -13.55 -6.90 6.06
C GLY A 123 -13.48 -8.00 7.12
N ARG A 124 -14.53 -8.77 7.27
CA ARG A 124 -14.59 -9.84 8.26
C ARG A 124 -13.52 -10.91 8.07
N THR A 125 -12.96 -10.97 6.86
CA THR A 125 -12.00 -11.98 6.44
C THR A 125 -10.57 -11.43 6.45
N ASN A 126 -9.95 -11.39 7.60
CA ASN A 126 -8.52 -11.10 7.75
C ASN A 126 -7.71 -12.40 7.61
N THR A 127 -7.38 -12.77 6.38
CA THR A 127 -6.61 -13.98 6.07
C THR A 127 -5.56 -13.70 5.01
N LEU A 128 -4.40 -14.33 5.11
CA LEU A 128 -3.45 -14.39 3.99
C LEU A 128 -3.90 -15.40 2.93
N ASN A 129 -4.63 -16.45 3.31
CA ASN A 129 -5.11 -17.47 2.39
C ASN A 129 -6.38 -17.03 1.68
N LEU A 130 -6.34 -16.98 0.36
CA LEU A 130 -7.49 -16.62 -0.50
C LEU A 130 -8.43 -17.78 -0.79
N ARG A 131 -8.09 -19.03 -0.39
CA ARG A 131 -8.96 -20.18 -0.63
C ARG A 131 -10.35 -19.96 -0.03
N GLY A 132 -11.40 -20.24 -0.82
CA GLY A 132 -12.78 -20.00 -0.44
C GLY A 132 -13.25 -18.54 -0.65
N GLN A 133 -12.43 -17.67 -1.21
CA GLN A 133 -12.74 -16.25 -1.46
C GLN A 133 -13.03 -15.98 -2.94
N THR A 134 -13.90 -15.00 -3.20
CA THR A 134 -14.01 -14.33 -4.50
C THR A 134 -13.43 -12.93 -4.37
N VAL A 135 -12.60 -12.52 -5.34
CA VAL A 135 -11.94 -11.22 -5.32
C VAL A 135 -12.17 -10.51 -6.64
N GLU A 136 -12.75 -9.32 -6.59
CA GLU A 136 -12.92 -8.45 -7.74
C GLU A 136 -11.66 -7.60 -7.96
N MET A 137 -11.18 -7.57 -9.19
CA MET A 137 -10.04 -6.77 -9.61
C MET A 137 -10.51 -5.45 -10.23
N ILE A 138 -11.20 -4.67 -9.43
CA ILE A 138 -11.57 -3.29 -9.70
C ILE A 138 -11.24 -2.47 -8.47
N LEU A 139 -10.43 -1.45 -8.64
CA LEU A 139 -10.01 -0.59 -7.54
C LEU A 139 -11.23 0.00 -6.82
N LYS A 140 -11.26 -0.16 -5.51
CA LYS A 140 -12.33 0.32 -4.63
C LYS A 140 -11.77 1.42 -3.73
N PRO A 141 -12.57 2.45 -3.40
CA PRO A 141 -12.15 3.53 -2.50
C PRO A 141 -11.68 2.99 -1.14
N THR A 142 -10.65 3.61 -0.58
CA THR A 142 -10.01 3.36 0.72
C THR A 142 -9.30 2.01 0.93
N LEU A 143 -9.29 1.11 -0.07
CA LEU A 143 -8.64 -0.20 0.00
C LEU A 143 -8.02 -0.51 -1.36
N SER A 144 -6.96 0.19 -1.73
CA SER A 144 -6.76 0.44 -3.15
C SER A 144 -5.37 0.06 -3.66
N VAL A 145 -4.62 -0.79 -2.94
CA VAL A 145 -3.38 -1.38 -3.45
C VAL A 145 -3.68 -2.75 -4.05
N TYR A 146 -3.64 -2.83 -5.38
CA TYR A 146 -4.01 -4.00 -6.17
C TYR A 146 -2.93 -4.39 -7.16
N ALA A 147 -2.80 -5.69 -7.41
CA ALA A 147 -2.15 -6.26 -8.58
C ALA A 147 -2.84 -7.58 -8.92
N PRO A 148 -3.18 -7.87 -10.19
CA PRO A 148 -3.84 -9.13 -10.58
C PRO A 148 -2.83 -10.28 -10.61
N PHE A 149 -2.13 -10.44 -9.49
CA PHE A 149 -1.09 -11.42 -9.24
C PHE A 149 -1.45 -12.25 -8.01
N TYR A 150 -1.39 -13.56 -8.12
CA TYR A 150 -1.42 -14.44 -6.95
C TYR A 150 -0.33 -15.50 -7.05
N LEU A 151 0.15 -15.95 -5.91
CA LEU A 151 1.03 -17.12 -5.79
C LEU A 151 0.31 -18.28 -5.11
N SER A 152 0.70 -19.49 -5.49
CA SER A 152 0.23 -20.75 -4.94
C SER A 152 1.34 -21.46 -4.15
N SER A 153 0.97 -22.16 -3.07
CA SER A 153 1.88 -23.07 -2.34
C SER A 153 2.37 -24.27 -3.16
N ARG A 154 1.93 -24.40 -4.42
CA ARG A 154 2.33 -25.48 -5.33
C ARG A 154 3.43 -25.08 -6.32
N GLY A 155 4.18 -24.01 -6.03
CA GLY A 155 5.35 -23.62 -6.82
C GLY A 155 5.01 -22.93 -8.13
N TYR A 156 3.88 -22.22 -8.18
CA TYR A 156 3.55 -21.33 -9.30
C TYR A 156 2.92 -20.02 -8.83
N ALA A 157 2.95 -19.03 -9.71
CA ALA A 157 2.16 -17.82 -9.57
C ALA A 157 1.53 -17.43 -10.91
N LEU A 158 0.44 -16.69 -10.88
CA LEU A 158 -0.26 -16.22 -12.06
C LEU A 158 -0.43 -14.70 -11.99
N PHE A 159 -0.09 -14.02 -13.08
CA PHE A 159 -0.23 -12.57 -13.25
C PHE A 159 -1.00 -12.23 -14.51
N VAL A 160 -2.16 -11.61 -14.38
CA VAL A 160 -2.94 -11.14 -15.53
C VAL A 160 -2.42 -9.78 -15.96
N LYS A 161 -2.04 -9.62 -17.24
CA LYS A 161 -1.50 -8.39 -17.81
C LYS A 161 -2.62 -7.46 -18.26
N GLY A 162 -2.42 -6.15 -18.10
CA GLY A 162 -3.38 -5.12 -18.50
C GLY A 162 -4.15 -4.53 -17.33
N THR A 163 -5.08 -3.63 -17.64
CA THR A 163 -5.80 -2.81 -16.65
C THR A 163 -7.31 -2.99 -16.66
N TRP A 164 -7.80 -3.93 -17.47
CA TRP A 164 -9.22 -4.25 -17.49
C TRP A 164 -9.68 -4.80 -16.14
N PRO A 165 -10.87 -4.44 -15.66
CA PRO A 165 -11.49 -5.08 -14.51
C PRO A 165 -11.69 -6.58 -14.72
N GLY A 166 -11.70 -7.30 -13.63
CA GLY A 166 -11.89 -8.74 -13.65
C GLY A 166 -12.11 -9.32 -12.27
N GLY A 167 -11.84 -10.61 -12.12
CA GLY A 167 -11.96 -11.26 -10.82
C GLY A 167 -11.46 -12.69 -10.81
N PHE A 168 -11.30 -13.16 -9.60
CA PHE A 168 -10.85 -14.50 -9.25
C PHE A 168 -11.86 -15.17 -8.30
N ASP A 169 -12.07 -16.45 -8.49
CA ASP A 169 -12.78 -17.30 -7.53
C ASP A 169 -11.81 -18.40 -7.09
N PHE A 170 -11.34 -18.31 -5.86
CA PHE A 170 -10.40 -19.27 -5.29
C PHE A 170 -11.13 -20.43 -4.64
N CYS A 171 -11.60 -21.36 -5.47
CA CYS A 171 -12.24 -22.58 -5.00
C CYS A 171 -13.54 -22.39 -4.20
N LYS A 172 -14.20 -21.23 -4.31
CA LYS A 172 -15.47 -20.95 -3.61
C LYS A 172 -16.65 -21.62 -4.31
N SER A 173 -16.75 -21.45 -5.64
CA SER A 173 -17.82 -22.07 -6.43
C SER A 173 -17.50 -23.50 -6.88
N ASP A 174 -16.22 -23.85 -6.93
CA ASP A 174 -15.72 -25.19 -7.30
C ASP A 174 -14.47 -25.48 -6.46
N PRO A 175 -14.51 -26.43 -5.50
CA PRO A 175 -13.41 -26.68 -4.58
C PRO A 175 -12.11 -27.16 -5.24
N ALA A 176 -12.20 -27.62 -6.50
CA ALA A 176 -11.06 -28.12 -7.27
C ALA A 176 -10.47 -27.09 -8.25
N ARG A 177 -10.99 -25.84 -8.29
CA ARG A 177 -10.60 -24.89 -9.32
C ARG A 177 -10.53 -23.44 -8.85
N VAL A 178 -9.49 -22.74 -9.31
CA VAL A 178 -9.45 -21.27 -9.32
C VAL A 178 -10.01 -20.80 -10.66
N LYS A 179 -11.08 -20.00 -10.64
CA LYS A 179 -11.66 -19.41 -11.86
C LYS A 179 -11.17 -17.98 -12.02
N VAL A 180 -10.75 -17.65 -13.23
CA VAL A 180 -10.19 -16.35 -13.61
C VAL A 180 -11.02 -15.77 -14.73
N GLN A 181 -11.45 -14.51 -14.62
CA GLN A 181 -12.14 -13.82 -15.70
C GLN A 181 -11.80 -12.32 -15.71
N PHE A 182 -11.55 -11.80 -16.90
CA PHE A 182 -11.24 -10.38 -17.10
C PHE A 182 -11.99 -9.83 -18.29
N GLU A 183 -12.39 -8.56 -18.19
CA GLU A 183 -13.00 -7.81 -19.27
C GLU A 183 -11.98 -7.52 -20.37
N GLY A 184 -12.47 -7.13 -21.53
CA GLY A 184 -11.65 -6.77 -22.70
C GLY A 184 -11.76 -7.75 -23.88
N PRO A 185 -11.27 -7.31 -25.04
CA PRO A 185 -11.34 -8.07 -26.30
C PRO A 185 -10.33 -9.23 -26.35
N SER A 186 -9.33 -9.22 -25.48
CA SER A 186 -8.30 -10.25 -25.36
C SER A 186 -7.87 -10.41 -23.91
N LEU A 187 -7.19 -11.51 -23.60
CA LEU A 187 -6.64 -11.78 -22.28
C LEU A 187 -5.19 -12.21 -22.40
N MET A 188 -4.31 -11.58 -21.63
CA MET A 188 -2.91 -11.93 -21.52
C MET A 188 -2.55 -12.18 -20.06
N PHE A 189 -1.79 -13.24 -19.79
CA PHE A 189 -1.30 -13.53 -18.45
C PHE A 189 0.05 -14.25 -18.50
N LYS A 190 0.77 -14.20 -17.41
CA LYS A 190 2.03 -14.91 -17.21
C LYS A 190 1.87 -15.94 -16.10
N ILE A 191 2.45 -17.11 -16.30
CA ILE A 191 2.60 -18.15 -15.29
C ILE A 191 4.08 -18.20 -14.91
N TYR A 192 4.36 -17.92 -13.66
CA TYR A 192 5.68 -18.07 -13.08
C TYR A 192 5.81 -19.44 -12.44
N ARG A 193 7.02 -20.01 -12.42
CA ARG A 193 7.32 -21.29 -11.82
C ARG A 193 8.60 -21.25 -11.01
N SER A 194 8.50 -21.63 -9.75
CA SER A 194 9.64 -21.85 -8.87
C SER A 194 9.18 -22.62 -7.65
N ASP A 195 10.02 -23.52 -7.11
CA ASP A 195 9.80 -24.16 -5.83
C ASP A 195 10.02 -23.17 -4.66
N SER A 196 10.59 -21.99 -4.94
CA SER A 196 10.77 -20.88 -4.00
C SER A 196 9.69 -19.82 -4.20
N PRO A 197 8.74 -19.64 -3.27
CA PRO A 197 7.77 -18.55 -3.30
C PRO A 197 8.45 -17.16 -3.38
N ALA A 198 9.63 -17.00 -2.78
CA ALA A 198 10.40 -15.78 -2.85
C ALA A 198 10.81 -15.42 -4.29
N GLU A 199 11.24 -16.41 -5.10
CA GLU A 199 11.59 -16.16 -6.51
C GLU A 199 10.35 -15.75 -7.32
N LEU A 200 9.18 -16.34 -7.06
CA LEU A 200 7.92 -15.95 -7.72
C LEU A 200 7.58 -14.48 -7.45
N VAL A 201 7.74 -14.02 -6.21
CA VAL A 201 7.50 -12.63 -5.81
C VAL A 201 8.54 -11.69 -6.42
N LYS A 202 9.82 -12.07 -6.39
CA LYS A 202 10.92 -11.28 -6.98
C LYS A 202 10.72 -11.04 -8.47
N GLU A 203 10.44 -12.10 -9.22
CA GLU A 203 10.21 -12.00 -10.66
C GLU A 203 8.99 -11.14 -10.98
N HIS A 204 7.89 -11.30 -10.23
CA HIS A 204 6.71 -10.46 -10.40
C HIS A 204 7.01 -8.98 -10.14
N ALA A 205 7.70 -8.67 -9.05
CA ALA A 205 8.03 -7.28 -8.69
C ALA A 205 8.89 -6.60 -9.77
N LEU A 206 9.87 -7.33 -10.35
CA LEU A 206 10.70 -6.81 -11.43
C LEU A 206 9.93 -6.67 -12.76
N ASP A 207 9.02 -7.61 -13.07
CA ASP A 207 8.16 -7.53 -14.25
C ASP A 207 7.13 -6.38 -14.16
N ALA A 208 6.61 -6.11 -12.97
CA ALA A 208 5.74 -4.96 -12.72
C ALA A 208 6.50 -3.62 -12.78
N GLY A 209 7.82 -3.68 -12.66
CA GLY A 209 8.78 -2.58 -12.69
C GLY A 209 9.43 -2.38 -11.33
N PRO A 210 10.78 -2.26 -11.29
CA PRO A 210 11.53 -2.16 -10.06
C PRO A 210 10.95 -1.08 -9.12
N PRO A 211 10.73 -1.39 -7.84
CA PRO A 211 10.20 -0.41 -6.89
C PRO A 211 11.12 0.81 -6.74
N LEU A 212 10.55 1.99 -6.52
CA LEU A 212 11.30 3.21 -6.24
C LEU A 212 12.21 3.03 -5.01
N VAL A 213 13.41 3.61 -5.04
CA VAL A 213 14.24 3.81 -3.85
C VAL A 213 14.08 5.28 -3.41
N PRO A 214 13.30 5.57 -2.38
CA PRO A 214 13.10 6.93 -1.93
C PRO A 214 14.29 7.43 -1.10
N PRO A 215 14.41 8.74 -0.83
CA PRO A 215 15.44 9.27 0.05
C PRO A 215 15.32 8.72 1.48
N ARG A 216 16.42 8.72 2.21
CA ARG A 216 16.54 8.14 3.56
C ARG A 216 15.48 8.64 4.54
N TRP A 217 15.14 9.94 4.46
CA TRP A 217 14.19 10.55 5.38
C TRP A 217 12.77 9.96 5.30
N VAL A 218 12.42 9.27 4.21
CA VAL A 218 11.15 8.55 4.08
C VAL A 218 11.03 7.41 5.10
N PHE A 219 12.15 6.82 5.52
CA PHE A 219 12.21 5.75 6.51
C PHE A 219 12.37 6.26 7.95
N THR A 220 12.19 7.53 8.20
CA THR A 220 12.16 8.13 9.54
C THR A 220 10.71 8.29 10.01
N PRO A 221 10.43 8.51 11.31
CA PRO A 221 9.05 8.68 11.76
C PRO A 221 8.37 9.91 11.14
N TRP A 222 7.10 9.77 10.81
CA TRP A 222 6.25 10.83 10.25
C TRP A 222 5.20 11.28 11.26
N ARG A 223 4.89 12.57 11.22
CA ARG A 223 3.75 13.17 11.91
C ARG A 223 2.77 13.76 10.91
N TRP A 224 1.46 13.52 11.11
CA TRP A 224 0.44 14.11 10.24
C TRP A 224 -0.71 14.76 11.02
N ARG A 225 -1.42 15.66 10.35
CA ARG A 225 -2.58 16.40 10.85
C ARG A 225 -3.69 16.49 9.82
N ASP A 226 -4.94 16.25 10.24
CA ASP A 226 -6.14 16.48 9.44
C ASP A 226 -6.50 17.97 9.33
N ASN A 227 -6.45 18.67 10.45
CA ASN A 227 -6.77 20.09 10.54
C ASN A 227 -5.57 20.84 11.09
N ASN A 228 -5.35 22.05 10.56
CA ASN A 228 -4.33 22.94 11.05
C ASN A 228 -4.92 24.33 11.19
N TYR A 229 -4.75 24.88 12.40
CA TYR A 229 -5.20 26.20 12.76
C TYR A 229 -4.08 26.97 13.47
N GLU A 230 -4.13 28.28 13.41
CA GLU A 230 -3.31 29.14 14.24
C GLU A 230 -3.95 29.26 15.63
N HIS A 231 -3.13 29.18 16.67
CA HIS A 231 -3.54 29.28 18.06
C HIS A 231 -2.77 30.37 18.82
N PRO A 232 -3.46 31.21 19.64
CA PRO A 232 -2.80 32.24 20.42
C PRO A 232 -2.11 31.70 21.69
N THR A 233 -2.42 30.45 22.05
CA THR A 233 -1.82 29.75 23.19
C THR A 233 -1.41 28.36 22.83
N TYR A 234 -0.40 27.82 23.47
CA TYR A 234 -0.08 26.39 23.45
C TYR A 234 -1.09 25.57 24.26
N TYR A 235 -1.03 24.25 24.15
CA TYR A 235 -1.97 23.33 24.78
C TYR A 235 -2.06 23.47 26.31
N ASP A 236 -1.02 23.95 26.96
CA ASP A 236 -0.96 24.18 28.40
C ASP A 236 -1.42 25.59 28.82
N GLY A 237 -1.90 26.42 27.87
CA GLY A 237 -2.34 27.78 28.08
C GLY A 237 -1.20 28.82 28.06
N THR A 238 0.05 28.40 27.81
CA THR A 238 1.17 29.34 27.64
C THR A 238 0.92 30.21 26.41
N PRO A 239 0.94 31.54 26.51
CA PRO A 239 0.79 32.42 25.38
C PRO A 239 1.89 32.20 24.33
N VAL A 240 1.54 32.17 23.06
CA VAL A 240 2.50 32.18 21.95
C VAL A 240 3.05 33.58 21.82
N THR A 241 4.37 33.75 21.94
CA THR A 241 5.09 35.01 21.78
C THR A 241 5.91 35.05 20.50
N GLY A 242 6.04 33.95 19.81
CA GLY A 242 6.60 33.85 18.47
C GLY A 242 5.69 34.46 17.40
N PRO A 243 6.09 34.43 16.13
CA PRO A 243 5.32 35.06 15.06
C PRO A 243 3.95 34.38 14.87
N PHE A 244 3.84 33.10 15.15
CA PHE A 244 2.60 32.31 15.06
C PHE A 244 2.82 30.91 15.67
N ASN A 245 1.71 30.23 15.95
CA ASN A 245 1.68 28.83 16.28
C ASN A 245 0.56 28.14 15.49
N THR A 246 0.89 27.05 14.84
CA THR A 246 -0.08 26.17 14.18
C THR A 246 0.01 24.78 14.78
N ASP A 247 -1.04 23.97 14.63
CA ASP A 247 -1.09 22.63 15.20
C ASP A 247 0.13 21.77 14.85
N PHE A 248 0.58 21.80 13.59
CA PHE A 248 1.74 21.01 13.19
C PHE A 248 3.05 21.52 13.80
N MET A 249 3.19 22.83 13.99
CA MET A 249 4.39 23.41 14.61
C MET A 249 4.46 23.03 16.08
N GLU A 250 3.34 23.11 16.77
CA GLU A 250 3.23 22.68 18.16
C GLU A 250 3.54 21.19 18.32
N ASP A 251 3.05 20.34 17.44
CA ASP A 251 3.41 18.93 17.41
C ASP A 251 4.94 18.73 17.29
N VAL A 252 5.57 19.42 16.36
CA VAL A 252 7.02 19.31 16.15
C VAL A 252 7.79 19.77 17.39
N LEU A 253 7.36 20.85 18.04
CA LEU A 253 7.97 21.31 19.28
C LEU A 253 7.85 20.29 20.40
N LEU A 254 6.68 19.70 20.57
CA LEU A 254 6.44 18.68 21.59
C LEU A 254 7.21 17.39 21.29
N MET A 255 7.24 16.95 20.04
CA MET A 255 8.08 15.79 19.65
C MET A 255 9.54 16.03 20.01
N ARG A 256 10.07 17.22 19.71
CA ARG A 256 11.44 17.61 20.10
C ARG A 256 11.63 17.58 21.61
N ALA A 257 10.69 18.16 22.36
CA ALA A 257 10.74 18.21 23.82
C ALA A 257 10.76 16.82 24.46
N TYR A 258 9.98 15.88 23.91
CA TYR A 258 9.96 14.49 24.34
C TYR A 258 11.09 13.63 23.75
N GLY A 259 11.93 14.18 22.88
CA GLY A 259 12.99 13.45 22.19
C GLY A 259 12.45 12.38 21.23
N ILE A 260 11.30 12.64 20.61
CA ILE A 260 10.67 11.83 19.55
C ILE A 260 11.21 12.34 18.22
N PRO A 261 11.95 11.54 17.45
CA PRO A 261 12.44 11.95 16.13
C PRO A 261 11.29 12.14 15.16
N ASN A 262 11.43 13.10 14.25
CA ASN A 262 10.46 13.39 13.21
C ASN A 262 11.18 13.81 11.93
N GLY A 263 11.05 13.04 10.87
CA GLY A 263 11.65 13.38 9.58
C GLY A 263 10.64 13.91 8.56
N VAL A 264 9.35 13.72 8.79
CA VAL A 264 8.29 14.18 7.89
C VAL A 264 7.11 14.73 8.69
N VAL A 265 6.62 15.88 8.25
CA VAL A 265 5.31 16.40 8.63
C VAL A 265 4.45 16.44 7.40
N TRP A 266 3.30 15.77 7.41
CA TRP A 266 2.34 15.97 6.33
C TRP A 266 1.00 16.49 6.86
N ILE A 267 0.40 17.37 6.05
CA ILE A 267 -0.84 18.08 6.38
C ILE A 267 -1.92 17.62 5.41
N ASP A 268 -3.03 17.12 5.98
CA ASP A 268 -4.24 16.83 5.22
C ASP A 268 -5.00 18.12 4.90
N ARG A 269 -5.97 18.05 4.01
CA ARG A 269 -6.88 19.16 3.76
C ARG A 269 -7.76 19.40 4.99
N PRO A 270 -8.12 20.65 5.32
CA PRO A 270 -7.86 21.89 4.56
C PRO A 270 -6.51 22.52 4.93
N TRP A 271 -5.66 22.73 3.93
CA TRP A 271 -4.43 23.53 4.06
C TRP A 271 -4.45 24.75 3.12
N GLY A 272 -5.33 24.74 2.13
CA GLY A 272 -5.43 25.73 1.06
C GLY A 272 -6.70 26.56 1.13
N THR A 273 -6.81 27.45 0.14
CA THR A 273 -7.96 28.34 -0.04
C THR A 273 -9.23 27.59 -0.44
N GLY A 274 -10.36 28.28 -0.37
CA GLY A 274 -11.68 27.85 -0.85
C GLY A 274 -12.40 26.90 0.08
N LEU A 275 -13.60 26.49 -0.34
CA LEU A 275 -14.50 25.65 0.45
C LEU A 275 -13.97 24.23 0.69
N ASN A 276 -13.14 23.76 -0.22
CA ASN A 276 -12.59 22.40 -0.19
C ASN A 276 -11.23 22.35 0.50
N GLY A 277 -10.65 23.53 0.78
CA GLY A 277 -9.42 23.68 1.51
C GLY A 277 -8.15 23.33 0.72
N TYR A 278 -8.21 23.41 -0.62
CA TYR A 278 -7.05 23.27 -1.52
C TYR A 278 -7.33 23.81 -2.93
N ASP A 279 -8.27 24.78 -3.07
CA ASP A 279 -8.63 25.35 -4.35
C ASP A 279 -7.40 25.95 -5.03
N ASP A 280 -7.29 25.71 -6.35
CA ASP A 280 -6.16 26.14 -7.19
C ASP A 280 -4.77 25.72 -6.68
N PHE A 281 -4.67 24.75 -5.77
CA PHE A 281 -3.43 24.36 -5.08
C PHE A 281 -2.72 25.55 -4.41
N LYS A 282 -3.49 26.48 -3.84
CA LYS A 282 -2.95 27.66 -3.15
C LYS A 282 -3.05 27.53 -1.63
N ILE A 283 -1.94 27.81 -0.95
CA ILE A 283 -1.91 27.86 0.52
C ILE A 283 -2.86 28.97 0.99
N ASP A 284 -3.66 28.67 2.02
CA ASP A 284 -4.47 29.68 2.70
C ASP A 284 -3.63 30.38 3.77
N PRO A 285 -3.31 31.69 3.59
CA PRO A 285 -2.48 32.40 4.57
C PRO A 285 -3.18 32.65 5.91
N LYS A 286 -4.51 32.44 5.98
CA LYS A 286 -5.24 32.50 7.26
C LYS A 286 -5.11 31.20 8.06
N ARG A 287 -4.92 30.06 7.38
CA ARG A 287 -4.75 28.74 8.02
C ARG A 287 -3.29 28.45 8.32
N LEU A 288 -2.42 28.81 7.41
CA LEU A 288 -1.00 28.53 7.44
C LEU A 288 -0.23 29.84 7.15
N PRO A 289 -0.25 30.81 8.09
CA PRO A 289 0.54 32.02 7.95
C PRO A 289 2.03 31.65 7.89
N HIS A 290 2.81 32.39 7.14
CA HIS A 290 4.26 32.18 6.96
C HIS A 290 4.62 30.76 6.54
N PHE A 291 3.83 30.14 5.61
CA PHE A 291 3.99 28.76 5.23
C PHE A 291 5.39 28.45 4.69
N ALA A 292 5.93 29.30 3.81
CA ALA A 292 7.25 29.08 3.22
C ALA A 292 8.36 29.09 4.28
N GLU A 293 8.29 30.03 5.22
CA GLU A 293 9.20 30.15 6.35
C GLU A 293 9.06 28.94 7.30
N SER A 294 7.84 28.46 7.51
CA SER A 294 7.58 27.26 8.30
C SER A 294 8.22 26.02 7.67
N VAL A 295 8.16 25.89 6.33
CA VAL A 295 8.85 24.81 5.59
C VAL A 295 10.37 24.92 5.74
N GLN A 296 10.92 26.12 5.67
CA GLN A 296 12.36 26.36 5.90
C GLN A 296 12.76 25.99 7.33
N TRP A 297 11.94 26.39 8.33
CA TRP A 297 12.14 26.00 9.71
C TRP A 297 12.16 24.48 9.89
N LEU A 298 11.18 23.76 9.33
CA LEU A 298 11.16 22.30 9.35
C LEU A 298 12.42 21.69 8.73
N ASN A 299 12.84 22.22 7.57
CA ASN A 299 14.06 21.76 6.90
C ASN A 299 15.31 21.97 7.77
N SER A 300 15.39 23.09 8.53
CA SER A 300 16.49 23.36 9.47
C SER A 300 16.53 22.34 10.62
N LEU A 301 15.41 21.72 10.93
CA LEU A 301 15.29 20.65 11.93
C LEU A 301 15.55 19.24 11.36
N GLY A 302 15.79 19.12 10.05
CA GLY A 302 15.93 17.86 9.34
C GLY A 302 14.62 17.22 8.93
N SER A 303 13.49 17.91 9.13
CA SER A 303 12.16 17.41 8.73
C SER A 303 11.75 17.93 7.35
N ARG A 304 10.82 17.24 6.70
CA ARG A 304 10.28 17.60 5.39
C ARG A 304 8.77 17.82 5.47
N MET A 305 8.27 18.82 4.72
CA MET A 305 6.83 19.07 4.58
C MET A 305 6.27 18.30 3.40
N VAL A 306 5.19 17.56 3.63
CA VAL A 306 4.39 16.85 2.62
C VAL A 306 2.94 17.36 2.72
N LEU A 307 2.25 17.51 1.59
CA LEU A 307 0.85 17.95 1.57
C LEU A 307 -0.05 16.89 0.94
N TRP A 308 -1.27 16.81 1.47
CA TRP A 308 -2.35 16.06 0.84
C TRP A 308 -2.77 16.73 -0.47
N ILE A 309 -2.91 15.96 -1.54
CA ILE A 309 -3.52 16.41 -2.80
C ILE A 309 -4.43 15.32 -3.38
N GLY A 310 -5.37 15.75 -4.23
CA GLY A 310 -6.25 14.89 -5.01
C GLY A 310 -6.06 15.07 -6.52
N PRO A 311 -6.60 14.16 -7.35
CA PRO A 311 -6.54 14.26 -8.81
C PRO A 311 -7.57 15.22 -9.39
N PHE A 312 -8.09 16.12 -8.59
CA PHE A 312 -9.21 16.99 -8.90
C PHE A 312 -8.76 18.38 -9.32
N PHE A 313 -9.62 19.03 -10.11
CA PHE A 313 -9.57 20.47 -10.29
C PHE A 313 -10.57 21.13 -9.36
N GLN A 314 -10.18 22.26 -8.75
CA GLN A 314 -11.03 23.05 -7.86
C GLN A 314 -10.75 24.54 -8.01
N GLY A 315 -11.69 25.39 -7.57
CA GLY A 315 -11.58 26.83 -7.70
C GLY A 315 -11.64 27.30 -9.17
N GLN A 316 -10.77 28.23 -9.53
CA GLN A 316 -10.68 28.72 -10.89
C GLN A 316 -10.15 27.66 -11.86
N MET A 317 -9.27 26.76 -11.38
CA MET A 317 -8.76 25.66 -12.19
C MET A 317 -9.88 24.71 -12.62
N GLU A 318 -10.90 24.48 -11.79
CA GLU A 318 -12.06 23.66 -12.14
C GLU A 318 -12.84 24.28 -13.31
N THR A 319 -13.16 25.58 -13.19
CA THR A 319 -13.88 26.31 -14.23
C THR A 319 -13.16 26.25 -15.58
N ASN A 320 -11.85 26.49 -15.55
CA ASN A 320 -11.03 26.44 -16.75
C ASN A 320 -10.92 25.02 -17.33
N ALA A 321 -10.72 24.02 -16.47
CA ALA A 321 -10.58 22.63 -16.89
C ALA A 321 -11.85 22.09 -17.56
N LEU A 322 -13.03 22.46 -17.05
CA LEU A 322 -14.32 22.10 -17.66
C LEU A 322 -14.48 22.74 -19.05
N GLN A 323 -14.12 24.02 -19.19
CA GLN A 323 -14.18 24.73 -20.48
C GLN A 323 -13.22 24.17 -21.52
N LEU A 324 -12.03 23.71 -21.07
CA LEU A 324 -10.98 23.18 -21.94
C LEU A 324 -11.13 21.66 -22.22
N GLY A 325 -12.12 21.00 -21.61
CA GLY A 325 -12.28 19.55 -21.74
C GLY A 325 -11.14 18.75 -21.13
N TYR A 326 -10.59 19.18 -20.00
CA TYR A 326 -9.46 18.56 -19.31
C TYR A 326 -9.90 17.57 -18.23
N THR A 327 -11.19 17.37 -18.05
CA THR A 327 -11.76 16.48 -17.05
C THR A 327 -12.18 15.15 -17.65
N LEU A 328 -12.24 14.10 -16.82
CA LEU A 328 -12.84 12.85 -17.24
C LEU A 328 -14.28 13.08 -17.73
N PRO A 329 -14.73 12.39 -18.79
CA PRO A 329 -16.06 12.61 -19.34
C PRO A 329 -17.17 12.14 -18.39
N GLY A 330 -18.35 12.79 -18.49
CA GLY A 330 -19.54 12.41 -17.73
C GLY A 330 -19.54 12.79 -16.24
N GLN A 331 -18.50 13.44 -15.76
CA GLN A 331 -18.46 13.96 -14.40
C GLN A 331 -19.20 15.29 -14.32
N LYS A 332 -20.12 15.40 -13.36
CA LYS A 332 -20.79 16.64 -13.03
C LYS A 332 -20.31 17.10 -11.65
N PRO A 333 -19.88 18.36 -11.51
CA PRO A 333 -19.53 18.91 -10.21
C PRO A 333 -20.72 18.79 -9.24
N THR A 334 -20.48 18.19 -8.09
CA THR A 334 -21.40 18.19 -6.96
C THR A 334 -20.63 18.55 -5.70
N ARG A 335 -21.31 18.89 -4.61
CA ARG A 335 -20.66 19.29 -3.34
C ARG A 335 -19.55 18.35 -2.86
N ASN A 336 -19.60 17.08 -3.25
CA ASN A 336 -18.62 16.05 -2.85
C ASN A 336 -18.00 15.30 -4.04
N ASN A 337 -18.23 15.76 -5.28
CA ASN A 337 -17.81 15.08 -6.50
C ASN A 337 -17.17 16.11 -7.44
N TYR A 338 -15.86 16.21 -7.35
CA TYR A 338 -15.09 17.20 -8.10
C TYR A 338 -14.60 16.60 -9.42
N PRO A 339 -14.45 17.43 -10.48
CA PRO A 339 -13.95 16.96 -11.74
C PRO A 339 -12.51 16.44 -11.62
N MET A 340 -12.33 15.17 -11.96
CA MET A 340 -11.03 14.54 -12.00
C MET A 340 -10.31 14.90 -13.30
N CYS A 341 -9.00 15.11 -13.22
CA CYS A 341 -8.15 15.34 -14.37
C CYS A 341 -8.15 14.12 -15.30
N ASP A 342 -8.32 14.32 -16.61
CA ASP A 342 -8.04 13.27 -17.60
C ASP A 342 -6.54 13.20 -17.87
N PHE A 343 -5.83 12.38 -17.11
CA PHE A 343 -4.38 12.19 -17.26
C PHE A 343 -3.98 11.49 -18.58
N THR A 344 -4.94 11.00 -19.37
CA THR A 344 -4.67 10.51 -20.73
C THR A 344 -4.50 11.67 -21.72
N ASN A 345 -4.97 12.87 -21.35
CA ASN A 345 -4.80 14.09 -22.11
C ASN A 345 -3.50 14.80 -21.64
N PRO A 346 -2.47 14.92 -22.51
CA PRO A 346 -1.20 15.55 -22.11
C PRO A 346 -1.35 17.03 -21.68
N ARG A 347 -2.33 17.76 -22.25
CA ARG A 347 -2.58 19.14 -21.87
C ARG A 347 -3.25 19.25 -20.50
N ALA A 348 -4.18 18.37 -20.21
CA ALA A 348 -4.83 18.29 -18.90
C ALA A 348 -3.81 17.91 -17.81
N LYS A 349 -2.97 16.90 -18.08
CA LYS A 349 -1.88 16.49 -17.19
C LYS A 349 -0.95 17.67 -16.89
N LYS A 350 -0.50 18.38 -17.93
CA LYS A 350 0.37 19.55 -17.75
C LYS A 350 -0.29 20.65 -16.94
N TYR A 351 -1.57 20.92 -17.18
CA TYR A 351 -2.33 21.96 -16.46
C TYR A 351 -2.46 21.63 -14.96
N TRP A 352 -2.72 20.37 -14.63
CA TRP A 352 -2.74 19.88 -13.25
C TRP A 352 -1.34 19.99 -12.60
N GLN A 353 -0.28 19.57 -13.32
CA GLN A 353 1.11 19.65 -12.86
C GLN A 353 1.54 21.10 -12.60
N ASP A 354 1.09 22.06 -13.41
CA ASP A 354 1.41 23.48 -13.23
C ASP A 354 0.80 24.05 -11.94
N GLY A 355 -0.41 23.62 -11.58
CA GLY A 355 -1.02 23.95 -10.29
C GLY A 355 -0.19 23.42 -9.11
N VAL A 356 0.13 22.13 -9.14
CA VAL A 356 0.90 21.46 -8.08
C VAL A 356 2.32 21.99 -7.97
N ALA A 357 2.94 22.43 -9.07
CA ALA A 357 4.29 23.00 -9.08
C ALA A 357 4.44 24.23 -8.18
N GLY A 358 3.37 24.98 -7.94
CA GLY A 358 3.36 26.12 -7.01
C GLY A 358 3.75 25.70 -5.59
N LEU A 359 3.27 24.55 -5.12
CA LEU A 359 3.58 24.00 -3.79
C LEU A 359 5.04 23.56 -3.68
N LEU A 360 5.57 22.91 -4.72
CA LEU A 360 6.95 22.47 -4.76
C LEU A 360 7.95 23.65 -4.71
N LYS A 361 7.59 24.79 -5.33
CA LYS A 361 8.37 26.03 -5.27
C LYS A 361 8.40 26.65 -3.87
N LEU A 362 7.40 26.39 -3.04
CA LEU A 362 7.38 26.78 -1.62
C LEU A 362 8.21 25.85 -0.72
N GLY A 363 8.85 24.81 -1.30
CA GLY A 363 9.72 23.89 -0.58
C GLY A 363 9.04 22.61 -0.11
N VAL A 364 7.77 22.35 -0.48
CA VAL A 364 7.10 21.09 -0.20
C VAL A 364 7.88 19.94 -0.83
N ALA A 365 8.14 18.90 -0.05
CA ALA A 365 9.00 17.78 -0.43
C ALA A 365 8.22 16.55 -0.95
N GLY A 366 6.95 16.72 -1.26
CA GLY A 366 6.15 15.64 -1.82
C GLY A 366 4.68 15.70 -1.42
N PHE A 367 3.97 14.62 -1.75
CA PHE A 367 2.52 14.60 -1.65
C PHE A 367 1.99 13.28 -1.12
N LYS A 368 1.00 13.36 -0.22
CA LYS A 368 0.05 12.28 0.02
C LYS A 368 -1.00 12.36 -1.08
N LEU A 369 -1.02 11.37 -1.95
CA LEU A 369 -1.89 11.30 -3.12
C LEU A 369 -3.14 10.49 -2.79
N ASP A 370 -4.15 11.18 -2.31
CA ASP A 370 -5.41 10.57 -1.93
C ASP A 370 -6.36 10.46 -3.11
N ARG A 371 -7.34 9.56 -3.00
CA ARG A 371 -8.36 9.37 -4.03
C ARG A 371 -7.80 8.76 -5.34
N GLY A 372 -8.50 8.95 -6.46
CA GLY A 372 -8.12 8.41 -7.76
C GLY A 372 -8.89 7.17 -8.18
N GLU A 373 -9.57 6.51 -7.25
CA GLU A 373 -10.38 5.31 -7.49
C GLU A 373 -11.87 5.51 -7.30
N GLU A 374 -12.32 6.60 -6.68
CA GLU A 374 -13.69 6.72 -6.15
C GLU A 374 -14.72 7.17 -7.16
N GLN A 375 -14.35 8.06 -8.06
CA GLN A 375 -15.32 8.88 -8.80
C GLN A 375 -15.40 8.54 -10.28
N ILE A 376 -14.72 7.51 -10.74
CA ILE A 376 -14.78 7.09 -12.14
C ILE A 376 -16.10 6.34 -12.35
N PRO A 377 -17.00 6.82 -13.21
CA PRO A 377 -18.26 6.14 -13.49
C PRO A 377 -18.00 4.76 -14.09
N GLU A 378 -18.32 3.70 -13.36
CA GLU A 378 -17.98 2.33 -13.72
C GLU A 378 -18.73 1.80 -14.93
N SER A 379 -19.90 2.35 -15.19
CA SER A 379 -20.88 1.79 -16.15
C SER A 379 -21.00 2.54 -17.47
N MET A 380 -20.24 3.62 -17.67
CA MET A 380 -20.43 4.45 -18.85
C MET A 380 -19.49 4.05 -20.00
N PRO A 381 -20.02 3.93 -21.25
CA PRO A 381 -19.23 3.67 -22.44
C PRO A 381 -18.42 4.89 -22.92
N LEU A 382 -18.34 5.93 -22.09
CA LEU A 382 -17.63 7.16 -22.39
C LEU A 382 -16.13 6.90 -22.55
N LYS A 383 -15.52 7.62 -23.46
CA LYS A 383 -14.10 7.50 -23.77
C LYS A 383 -13.32 8.67 -23.21
N VAL A 384 -12.18 8.36 -22.61
CA VAL A 384 -11.15 9.33 -22.25
C VAL A 384 -10.40 9.80 -23.49
N PHE A 385 -9.52 10.79 -23.37
CA PHE A 385 -8.85 11.45 -24.48
C PHE A 385 -8.10 10.47 -25.41
N ASP A 386 -7.44 9.44 -24.89
CA ASP A 386 -6.70 8.46 -25.68
C ASP A 386 -7.57 7.39 -26.36
N GLY A 387 -8.91 7.50 -26.23
CA GLY A 387 -9.88 6.61 -26.87
C GLY A 387 -10.26 5.36 -26.07
N ARG A 388 -9.61 5.07 -24.95
CA ARG A 388 -10.04 4.01 -24.03
C ARG A 388 -11.38 4.35 -23.38
N THR A 389 -12.13 3.35 -22.98
CA THR A 389 -13.35 3.57 -22.20
C THR A 389 -13.01 3.91 -20.76
N LEU A 390 -13.92 4.58 -20.03
CA LEU A 390 -13.76 4.77 -18.59
C LEU A 390 -13.60 3.46 -17.84
N ARG A 391 -14.26 2.41 -18.30
CA ARG A 391 -14.15 1.07 -17.71
C ARG A 391 -12.75 0.48 -17.83
N GLU A 392 -12.15 0.56 -19.00
CA GLU A 392 -10.76 0.15 -19.25
C GLU A 392 -9.75 1.01 -18.48
N ASN A 393 -10.04 2.30 -18.35
CA ASN A 393 -9.17 3.25 -17.66
C ASN A 393 -9.22 3.12 -16.13
N ARG A 394 -10.22 2.45 -15.58
CA ARG A 394 -10.49 2.39 -14.13
C ARG A 394 -9.25 2.03 -13.31
N ASN A 395 -8.63 0.90 -13.61
CA ASN A 395 -7.46 0.43 -12.86
C ASN A 395 -6.15 1.12 -13.31
N ALA A 396 -6.11 1.71 -14.50
CA ALA A 396 -4.97 2.47 -15.00
C ALA A 396 -4.87 3.87 -14.39
N TYR A 397 -6.00 4.45 -14.01
CA TYR A 397 -6.08 5.84 -13.59
C TYR A 397 -5.16 6.21 -12.41
N PRO A 398 -5.12 5.45 -11.31
CA PRO A 398 -4.23 5.75 -10.18
C PRO A 398 -2.75 5.71 -10.57
N VAL A 399 -2.36 4.83 -11.49
CA VAL A 399 -0.97 4.76 -11.98
C VAL A 399 -0.59 6.04 -12.72
N MET A 400 -1.50 6.54 -13.58
CA MET A 400 -1.27 7.78 -14.34
C MET A 400 -1.27 9.01 -13.44
N TYR A 401 -2.14 9.05 -12.44
CA TYR A 401 -2.17 10.11 -11.43
C TYR A 401 -0.86 10.17 -10.64
N LEU A 402 -0.43 9.02 -10.11
CA LEU A 402 0.83 8.90 -9.39
C LEU A 402 2.02 9.28 -10.27
N GLN A 403 2.06 8.81 -11.52
CA GLN A 403 3.11 9.15 -12.46
C GLN A 403 3.17 10.67 -12.73
N ALA A 404 2.00 11.32 -12.88
CA ALA A 404 1.94 12.77 -13.10
C ALA A 404 2.51 13.57 -11.90
N ALA A 405 2.19 13.13 -10.68
CA ALA A 405 2.73 13.72 -9.45
C ALA A 405 4.24 13.48 -9.31
N TYR A 406 4.69 12.25 -9.60
CA TYR A 406 6.11 11.89 -9.58
C TYR A 406 6.93 12.74 -10.57
N GLU A 407 6.46 12.89 -11.81
CA GLU A 407 7.16 13.65 -12.84
C GLU A 407 7.36 15.11 -12.44
N VAL A 408 6.33 15.77 -11.95
CA VAL A 408 6.44 17.18 -11.52
C VAL A 408 7.28 17.31 -10.25
N ALA A 409 7.16 16.42 -9.29
CA ALA A 409 7.97 16.44 -8.08
C ALA A 409 9.46 16.24 -8.43
N ARG A 410 9.79 15.28 -9.29
CA ARG A 410 11.15 15.04 -9.76
C ARG A 410 11.75 16.25 -10.51
N GLN A 411 10.94 16.93 -11.31
CA GLN A 411 11.36 18.14 -12.04
C GLN A 411 11.85 19.25 -11.08
N TYR A 412 11.17 19.44 -9.93
CA TYR A 412 11.47 20.52 -9.00
C TYR A 412 12.39 20.13 -7.84
N ARG A 413 12.43 18.84 -7.49
CA ARG A 413 13.11 18.32 -6.29
C ARG A 413 14.25 17.35 -6.59
N GLY A 414 14.46 16.96 -7.86
CA GLY A 414 15.41 15.89 -8.21
C GLY A 414 14.98 14.57 -7.60
N ASP A 415 15.79 13.99 -6.74
CA ASP A 415 15.47 12.74 -6.02
C ASP A 415 15.09 12.96 -4.54
N ASP A 416 15.00 14.25 -4.07
CA ASP A 416 14.65 14.59 -2.67
C ASP A 416 13.15 14.87 -2.52
N PHE A 417 12.32 13.85 -2.79
CA PHE A 417 10.86 13.94 -2.64
C PHE A 417 10.22 12.57 -2.37
N VAL A 418 8.92 12.60 -2.01
CA VAL A 418 8.09 11.41 -1.88
C VAL A 418 6.71 11.60 -2.51
N CYS A 419 6.18 10.55 -3.11
CA CYS A 419 4.77 10.40 -3.45
C CYS A 419 4.20 9.22 -2.65
N LEU A 420 3.17 9.48 -1.84
CA LEU A 420 2.49 8.50 -0.99
C LEU A 420 1.06 8.31 -1.48
N PRO A 421 0.80 7.48 -2.52
CA PRO A 421 -0.55 7.24 -3.03
C PRO A 421 -1.32 6.25 -2.15
N ARG A 422 -2.65 6.46 -2.06
CA ARG A 422 -3.59 5.47 -1.54
C ARG A 422 -3.86 4.38 -2.56
N ALA A 423 -4.20 4.78 -3.78
CA ALA A 423 -4.57 3.86 -4.85
C ALA A 423 -3.36 3.43 -5.68
N ALA A 424 -3.25 2.13 -5.93
CA ALA A 424 -2.18 1.55 -6.73
C ALA A 424 -2.68 0.37 -7.57
N TYR A 425 -2.11 0.24 -8.75
CA TYR A 425 -2.22 -0.93 -9.60
C TYR A 425 -0.84 -1.29 -10.14
N THR A 426 -0.70 -2.44 -10.79
CA THR A 426 0.59 -2.90 -11.34
C THR A 426 1.34 -1.78 -12.05
N GLY A 427 2.60 -1.58 -11.68
CA GLY A 427 3.47 -0.53 -12.22
C GLY A 427 3.56 0.73 -11.35
N SER A 428 2.72 0.89 -10.33
CA SER A 428 2.77 2.04 -9.42
C SER A 428 4.04 2.09 -8.56
N ALA A 429 4.64 0.94 -8.21
CA ALA A 429 5.80 0.87 -7.32
C ALA A 429 7.03 1.66 -7.82
N LYS A 430 7.11 1.94 -9.13
CA LYS A 430 8.16 2.76 -9.74
C LYS A 430 8.10 4.24 -9.37
N TYR A 431 6.97 4.71 -8.87
CA TYR A 431 6.69 6.13 -8.73
C TYR A 431 6.38 6.57 -7.29
N GLY A 432 6.15 5.64 -6.36
CA GLY A 432 5.76 6.01 -5.02
C GLY A 432 5.97 4.93 -3.96
N VAL A 433 5.66 5.33 -2.75
CA VAL A 433 5.56 4.51 -1.54
C VAL A 433 4.11 4.53 -1.09
N PHE A 434 3.62 3.54 -0.34
CA PHE A 434 2.17 3.32 -0.22
C PHE A 434 1.70 3.37 1.22
N TRP A 435 0.42 3.71 1.39
CA TRP A 435 -0.24 3.61 2.69
C TRP A 435 -1.54 2.82 2.57
N GLY A 436 -1.94 2.15 3.67
CA GLY A 436 -3.05 1.19 3.71
C GLY A 436 -4.45 1.81 3.64
N GLY A 437 -4.57 3.13 3.37
CA GLY A 437 -5.86 3.82 3.30
C GLY A 437 -6.55 4.00 4.66
N ASP A 438 -7.76 4.51 4.62
CA ASP A 438 -8.53 4.86 5.81
C ASP A 438 -9.06 3.59 6.52
N ILE A 439 -8.54 3.29 7.68
CA ILE A 439 -8.97 2.13 8.47
C ILE A 439 -9.44 2.54 9.85
N GLY A 440 -10.32 1.74 10.45
CA GLY A 440 -10.79 1.97 11.81
C GLY A 440 -9.72 1.73 12.87
N GLY A 441 -9.60 2.65 13.85
CA GLY A 441 -8.68 2.51 14.98
C GLY A 441 -9.19 1.49 16.00
N THR A 442 -9.21 0.22 15.61
CA THR A 442 -9.74 -0.90 16.39
C THR A 442 -8.78 -2.08 16.34
N GLU A 443 -8.94 -3.03 17.24
CA GLU A 443 -8.24 -4.32 17.21
C GLU A 443 -8.34 -4.99 15.82
N TRP A 444 -9.53 -4.97 15.21
CA TRP A 444 -9.73 -5.51 13.86
C TRP A 444 -9.00 -4.74 12.78
N GLY A 445 -8.90 -3.43 12.93
CA GLY A 445 -8.13 -2.59 12.03
C GLY A 445 -6.64 -2.95 12.08
N LEU A 446 -6.06 -3.00 13.26
CA LEU A 446 -4.65 -3.39 13.44
C LEU A 446 -4.38 -4.80 12.87
N ARG A 447 -5.27 -5.75 13.16
CA ARG A 447 -5.19 -7.10 12.60
C ARG A 447 -5.19 -7.11 11.07
N ALA A 448 -6.05 -6.28 10.46
CA ALA A 448 -6.12 -6.16 9.00
C ALA A 448 -4.82 -5.58 8.41
N GLU A 449 -4.21 -4.59 9.06
CA GLU A 449 -2.97 -3.97 8.57
C GLU A 449 -1.75 -4.89 8.67
N ILE A 450 -1.68 -5.76 9.67
CA ILE A 450 -0.63 -6.79 9.77
C ILE A 450 -0.72 -7.77 8.58
N ILE A 451 -1.91 -8.07 8.10
CA ILE A 451 -2.10 -8.86 6.87
C ILE A 451 -1.79 -8.02 5.63
N ALA A 452 -2.24 -6.76 5.62
CA ALA A 452 -2.10 -5.87 4.46
C ALA A 452 -0.64 -5.61 4.08
N VAL A 453 0.24 -5.34 5.05
CA VAL A 453 1.67 -5.12 4.77
C VAL A 453 2.32 -6.33 4.13
N GLN A 454 1.96 -7.55 4.54
CA GLN A 454 2.49 -8.77 3.96
C GLN A 454 1.99 -9.00 2.54
N ARG A 455 0.71 -8.71 2.27
CA ARG A 455 0.15 -8.78 0.92
C ARG A 455 0.72 -7.71 0.01
N ALA A 456 0.82 -6.45 0.46
CA ALA A 456 1.44 -5.37 -0.31
C ALA A 456 2.88 -5.76 -0.72
N ALA A 457 3.63 -6.35 0.20
CA ALA A 457 4.98 -6.86 -0.07
C ALA A 457 5.00 -7.92 -1.18
N ILE A 458 4.09 -8.90 -1.14
CA ILE A 458 3.95 -9.96 -2.17
C ILE A 458 3.57 -9.38 -3.54
N LEU A 459 2.78 -8.33 -3.55
CA LEU A 459 2.29 -7.67 -4.76
C LEU A 459 3.32 -6.76 -5.45
N GLY A 460 4.53 -6.65 -4.90
CA GLY A 460 5.60 -5.78 -5.43
C GLY A 460 5.53 -4.33 -4.92
N TYR A 461 4.86 -4.08 -3.79
CA TYR A 461 4.82 -2.80 -3.09
C TYR A 461 5.62 -2.88 -1.77
N PRO A 462 6.95 -2.92 -1.82
CA PRO A 462 7.78 -3.23 -0.65
C PRO A 462 7.87 -2.10 0.38
N ILE A 463 7.48 -0.87 0.03
CA ILE A 463 7.54 0.31 0.90
C ILE A 463 6.11 0.75 1.16
N TRP A 464 5.63 0.40 2.36
CA TRP A 464 4.24 0.55 2.76
C TRP A 464 4.14 0.90 4.25
N GLY A 465 3.11 1.62 4.65
CA GLY A 465 2.75 1.90 6.03
C GLY A 465 1.25 2.00 6.23
N SER A 466 0.80 2.30 7.44
CA SER A 466 -0.60 2.55 7.74
C SER A 466 -0.75 3.72 8.69
N ASP A 467 -1.93 4.34 8.70
CA ASP A 467 -2.31 5.35 9.69
C ASP A 467 -2.22 4.73 11.09
N THR A 468 -1.15 5.00 11.82
CA THR A 468 -0.88 4.41 13.14
C THR A 468 -1.95 4.82 14.15
N GLY A 469 -2.65 3.84 14.70
CA GLY A 469 -3.82 4.05 15.55
C GLY A 469 -5.14 4.09 14.79
N GLY A 470 -5.09 4.00 13.46
CA GLY A 470 -6.22 4.05 12.53
C GLY A 470 -6.70 5.46 12.21
N TYR A 471 -7.27 5.66 11.02
CA TYR A 471 -7.81 6.94 10.56
C TYR A 471 -9.15 7.26 11.23
N ASN A 472 -10.07 6.29 11.24
CA ASN A 472 -11.41 6.44 11.79
C ASN A 472 -11.59 5.66 13.08
N ALA A 473 -11.55 6.30 14.22
CA ALA A 473 -12.00 5.69 15.44
C ALA A 473 -12.73 6.71 16.31
N GLN A 474 -13.76 6.27 17.03
CA GLN A 474 -14.60 7.12 17.87
C GLN A 474 -13.99 7.37 19.25
N SER A 475 -13.09 6.50 19.70
CA SER A 475 -12.37 6.61 20.96
C SER A 475 -10.97 6.05 20.82
N MET A 476 -9.98 6.61 21.51
CA MET A 476 -8.63 6.08 21.55
C MET A 476 -8.56 4.98 22.62
N ASP A 477 -8.26 3.76 22.19
CA ASP A 477 -7.89 2.67 23.07
C ASP A 477 -6.37 2.61 23.17
N THR A 478 -5.84 2.84 24.38
CA THR A 478 -4.38 2.89 24.61
C THR A 478 -3.69 1.58 24.20
N ASP A 479 -4.35 0.43 24.43
CA ASP A 479 -3.80 -0.87 24.06
C ASP A 479 -3.73 -1.02 22.53
N VAL A 480 -4.79 -0.66 21.81
CA VAL A 480 -4.81 -0.71 20.34
C VAL A 480 -3.77 0.24 19.74
N VAL A 481 -3.71 1.48 20.19
CA VAL A 481 -2.76 2.48 19.66
C VAL A 481 -1.33 2.10 20.02
N GLY A 482 -1.08 1.65 21.25
CA GLY A 482 0.23 1.17 21.67
C GLY A 482 0.72 -0.01 20.81
N ARG A 483 -0.12 -1.02 20.59
CA ARG A 483 0.17 -2.15 19.69
C ARG A 483 0.40 -1.72 18.24
N TRP A 484 -0.31 -0.67 17.81
CA TRP A 484 -0.11 -0.13 16.47
C TRP A 484 1.22 0.62 16.33
N LEU A 485 1.64 1.37 17.36
CA LEU A 485 2.98 1.99 17.41
C LEU A 485 4.08 0.94 17.33
N GLU A 486 3.93 -0.18 18.05
CA GLU A 486 4.81 -1.34 17.97
C GLU A 486 4.91 -1.89 16.54
N PHE A 487 3.77 -2.16 15.93
CA PHE A 487 3.68 -2.69 14.56
C PHE A 487 4.29 -1.73 13.54
N SER A 488 3.91 -0.46 13.58
CA SER A 488 4.38 0.56 12.62
C SER A 488 5.88 0.80 12.68
N CYS A 489 6.51 0.54 13.82
CA CYS A 489 7.98 0.57 13.94
C CYS A 489 8.66 -0.41 12.97
N PHE A 490 8.02 -1.52 12.63
CA PHE A 490 8.50 -2.57 11.74
C PHE A 490 7.70 -2.66 10.44
N THR A 491 7.20 -1.52 9.98
CA THR A 491 6.78 -1.27 8.61
C THR A 491 7.73 -0.25 7.99
N PRO A 492 7.94 -0.23 6.67
CA PRO A 492 8.86 0.71 6.04
C PRO A 492 8.52 2.19 6.28
N ILE A 493 7.24 2.51 6.46
CA ILE A 493 6.76 3.86 6.80
C ILE A 493 6.06 3.79 8.15
N MET A 494 6.46 4.66 9.07
CA MET A 494 5.81 4.87 10.36
C MET A 494 5.20 6.27 10.38
N GLU A 495 3.91 6.35 10.08
CA GLU A 495 3.17 7.60 10.13
C GLU A 495 2.19 7.62 11.31
N VAL A 496 2.34 8.63 12.16
CA VAL A 496 1.55 8.78 13.39
C VAL A 496 0.75 10.07 13.33
N GLY A 497 -0.57 9.94 13.34
CA GLY A 497 -1.49 11.05 13.29
C GLY A 497 -2.47 11.08 14.44
N PRO A 498 -3.09 12.24 14.69
CA PRO A 498 -4.34 12.27 15.38
C PRO A 498 -5.45 12.16 14.34
N THR A 499 -6.30 11.20 14.47
CA THR A 499 -7.62 11.31 13.83
C THR A 499 -8.51 12.09 14.74
N LYS A 500 -9.17 13.14 14.23
CA LYS A 500 -10.21 13.87 14.95
C LYS A 500 -10.01 13.86 16.46
N ASP A 501 -9.78 14.35 17.33
CA ASP A 501 -9.71 14.30 18.81
C ASP A 501 -8.72 13.28 19.41
N ARG A 502 -7.69 12.83 18.68
CA ARG A 502 -6.78 11.75 19.13
C ARG A 502 -5.31 12.07 19.04
N ALA A 503 -4.91 13.21 19.53
CA ALA A 503 -3.53 13.42 19.86
C ALA A 503 -3.20 12.75 21.20
N PHE A 504 -1.99 12.21 21.37
CA PHE A 504 -1.47 11.77 22.67
C PHE A 504 -1.34 12.97 23.62
N TRP A 505 -1.27 14.13 23.04
CA TRP A 505 -1.49 15.45 23.63
C TRP A 505 -2.56 16.17 22.80
N ASP A 506 -3.69 16.45 23.40
CA ASP A 506 -4.71 17.28 22.77
C ASP A 506 -4.50 18.72 23.25
N PHE A 507 -4.17 19.59 22.33
CA PHE A 507 -3.75 20.95 22.63
C PHE A 507 -4.90 21.84 23.07
N HIS A 508 -6.11 21.56 22.66
CA HIS A 508 -7.24 22.43 22.88
C HIS A 508 -8.41 21.73 23.59
N SER A 509 -8.26 20.45 23.87
CA SER A 509 -9.17 19.72 24.73
C SER A 509 -8.47 19.36 26.06
N PRO A 510 -9.01 19.72 27.22
CA PRO A 510 -8.36 19.47 28.51
C PRO A 510 -8.24 17.99 28.87
N ARG A 511 -8.48 17.09 27.93
CA ARG A 511 -8.76 15.69 28.26
C ARG A 511 -7.64 14.70 28.00
N ARG A 512 -6.52 15.04 27.32
CA ARG A 512 -5.60 13.94 26.98
C ARG A 512 -4.14 14.34 26.93
N TYR A 513 -3.50 14.08 28.01
CA TYR A 513 -2.09 13.79 28.10
C TYR A 513 -1.98 12.32 28.47
N ASP A 514 -1.62 11.47 27.51
CA ASP A 514 -1.39 10.04 27.73
C ASP A 514 0.10 9.77 27.79
N ALA A 515 0.65 9.78 29.03
CA ALA A 515 2.07 9.57 29.24
C ALA A 515 2.56 8.20 28.77
N GLU A 516 1.72 7.15 28.85
CA GLU A 516 2.08 5.82 28.37
C GLU A 516 2.22 5.80 26.85
N LEU A 517 1.27 6.39 26.13
CA LEU A 517 1.36 6.49 24.67
C LEU A 517 2.51 7.39 24.20
N ILE A 518 2.82 8.48 24.91
CA ILE A 518 3.99 9.31 24.62
C ILE A 518 5.28 8.51 24.80
N ALA A 519 5.38 7.72 25.88
CA ALA A 519 6.53 6.85 26.13
C ALA A 519 6.69 5.78 25.05
N LEU A 520 5.59 5.10 24.67
CA LEU A 520 5.56 4.12 23.60
C LEU A 520 5.97 4.75 22.26
N TRP A 521 5.42 5.91 21.93
CA TRP A 521 5.78 6.60 20.70
C TRP A 521 7.26 7.00 20.69
N ARG A 522 7.78 7.54 21.79
CA ARG A 522 9.21 7.85 21.91
C ARG A 522 10.09 6.63 21.68
N LEU A 523 9.79 5.52 22.33
CA LEU A 523 10.54 4.26 22.18
C LEU A 523 10.55 3.81 20.71
N TYR A 524 9.37 3.63 20.12
CA TYR A 524 9.24 3.03 18.81
C TYR A 524 9.62 3.97 17.66
N ALA A 525 9.42 5.28 17.81
CA ALA A 525 9.93 6.26 16.85
C ALA A 525 11.47 6.31 16.85
N ARG A 526 12.10 6.23 18.00
CA ARG A 526 13.58 6.19 18.10
C ARG A 526 14.13 4.91 17.49
N LEU A 527 13.49 3.78 17.74
CA LEU A 527 13.87 2.51 17.16
C LEU A 527 13.67 2.51 15.64
N HIS A 528 12.54 2.99 15.14
CA HIS A 528 12.27 3.12 13.70
C HIS A 528 13.31 4.03 13.02
N ASN A 529 13.62 5.18 13.62
CA ASN A 529 14.65 6.09 13.10
C ASN A 529 16.05 5.46 13.09
N ARG A 530 16.38 4.63 14.08
CA ARG A 530 17.63 3.85 14.11
C ARG A 530 17.71 2.82 12.99
N LEU A 531 16.57 2.24 12.63
CA LEU A 531 16.44 1.28 11.52
C LEU A 531 16.36 1.93 10.14
N ALA A 532 16.34 3.27 10.01
CA ALA A 532 16.14 3.93 8.73
C ALA A 532 17.18 3.56 7.66
N ASP A 533 18.45 3.42 8.04
CA ASP A 533 19.51 3.00 7.11
C ASP A 533 19.40 1.51 6.72
N TYR A 534 18.97 0.67 7.66
CA TYR A 534 18.65 -0.73 7.39
C TYR A 534 17.48 -0.84 6.41
N SER A 535 16.41 -0.08 6.64
CA SER A 535 15.23 -0.03 5.76
C SER A 535 15.58 0.46 4.35
N LEU A 536 16.41 1.50 4.25
CA LEU A 536 16.93 2.00 2.96
C LEU A 536 17.78 0.94 2.24
N ALA A 537 18.61 0.19 2.96
CA ALA A 537 19.38 -0.91 2.36
C ALA A 537 18.45 -2.01 1.82
N GLN A 538 17.39 -2.36 2.57
CA GLN A 538 16.39 -3.33 2.10
C GLN A 538 15.56 -2.78 0.92
N ALA A 539 15.28 -1.48 0.85
CA ALA A 539 14.62 -0.86 -0.31
C ALA A 539 15.50 -0.93 -1.57
N LYS A 540 16.81 -0.73 -1.44
CA LYS A 540 17.78 -0.94 -2.54
C LYS A 540 17.79 -2.40 -2.99
N THR A 541 17.75 -3.35 -2.05
CA THR A 541 17.64 -4.78 -2.36
C THR A 541 16.32 -5.09 -3.10
N ALA A 542 15.20 -4.51 -2.67
CA ALA A 542 13.92 -4.67 -3.34
C ALA A 542 13.94 -4.11 -4.77
N HIS A 543 14.56 -2.95 -4.97
CA HIS A 543 14.76 -2.36 -6.30
C HIS A 543 15.58 -3.26 -7.24
N GLN A 544 16.68 -3.83 -6.73
CA GLN A 544 17.61 -4.62 -7.52
C GLN A 544 17.12 -6.04 -7.80
N THR A 545 16.42 -6.64 -6.84
CA THR A 545 16.12 -8.08 -6.85
C THR A 545 14.64 -8.42 -6.80
N GLY A 546 13.77 -7.45 -6.52
CA GLY A 546 12.35 -7.68 -6.25
C GLY A 546 12.05 -8.27 -4.87
N MET A 547 13.06 -8.56 -4.03
CA MET A 547 12.84 -9.11 -2.70
C MET A 547 12.21 -8.07 -1.76
N PRO A 548 11.02 -8.32 -1.18
CA PRO A 548 10.36 -7.34 -0.34
C PRO A 548 11.06 -7.11 1.01
N ILE A 549 10.80 -5.95 1.63
CA ILE A 549 11.30 -5.59 2.96
C ILE A 549 10.60 -6.44 4.02
N VAL A 550 9.26 -6.46 4.00
CA VAL A 550 8.45 -7.34 4.85
C VAL A 550 8.30 -8.69 4.17
N ARG A 551 8.66 -9.76 4.87
CA ARG A 551 8.71 -11.12 4.31
C ARG A 551 7.84 -12.06 5.13
N PRO A 552 6.65 -12.45 4.65
CA PRO A 552 5.90 -13.55 5.23
C PRO A 552 6.76 -14.80 5.40
N LEU A 553 6.51 -15.59 6.43
CA LEU A 553 7.38 -16.74 6.77
C LEU A 553 7.52 -17.74 5.63
N PHE A 554 6.49 -17.96 4.83
CA PHE A 554 6.55 -18.89 3.69
C PHE A 554 7.48 -18.42 2.54
N LEU A 555 7.88 -17.13 2.49
CA LEU A 555 8.95 -16.70 1.58
C LEU A 555 10.34 -17.14 2.06
N VAL A 556 10.48 -17.46 3.35
CA VAL A 556 11.74 -17.78 4.00
C VAL A 556 11.90 -19.29 4.20
N GLU A 557 10.83 -19.96 4.62
CA GLU A 557 10.82 -21.39 4.93
C GLU A 557 9.56 -22.07 4.36
N PRO A 558 9.43 -22.17 3.03
CA PRO A 558 8.22 -22.70 2.40
C PRO A 558 7.96 -24.19 2.71
N ALA A 559 8.98 -24.94 3.11
CA ALA A 559 8.84 -26.35 3.46
C ALA A 559 8.17 -26.59 4.82
N ALA A 560 8.14 -25.57 5.70
CA ALA A 560 7.53 -25.69 7.02
C ALA A 560 6.02 -25.37 6.96
N PRO A 561 5.12 -26.31 7.33
CA PRO A 561 3.68 -26.01 7.38
C PRO A 561 3.34 -24.81 8.29
N ALA A 562 4.10 -24.62 9.36
CA ALA A 562 3.95 -23.49 10.27
C ALA A 562 4.15 -22.15 9.58
N ALA A 563 4.99 -22.06 8.55
CA ALA A 563 5.24 -20.81 7.82
C ALA A 563 4.01 -20.32 7.03
N TRP A 564 3.11 -21.22 6.62
CA TRP A 564 1.88 -20.91 5.90
C TRP A 564 0.69 -20.57 6.81
N THR A 565 0.81 -20.82 8.12
CA THR A 565 -0.27 -20.65 9.10
C THR A 565 0.00 -19.55 10.13
N ASN A 566 1.27 -19.16 10.31
CA ASN A 566 1.65 -18.07 11.22
C ASN A 566 1.62 -16.69 10.53
N TRP A 567 0.45 -16.14 10.36
CA TRP A 567 0.24 -14.86 9.64
C TRP A 567 0.56 -13.60 10.47
N TRP A 568 0.79 -13.76 11.77
CA TRP A 568 1.08 -12.66 12.71
C TRP A 568 2.58 -12.47 12.94
N THR A 569 3.40 -13.19 12.18
CA THR A 569 4.84 -13.16 12.27
C THR A 569 5.42 -13.02 10.87
N TYR A 570 6.37 -12.12 10.72
CA TYR A 570 7.08 -11.89 9.46
C TYR A 570 8.52 -11.46 9.72
N LEU A 571 9.36 -11.53 8.70
CA LEU A 571 10.69 -10.92 8.78
C LEU A 571 10.64 -9.49 8.24
N TYR A 572 11.30 -8.58 8.94
CA TYR A 572 11.64 -7.24 8.48
C TYR A 572 13.10 -7.25 8.01
N GLY A 573 13.31 -7.24 6.69
CA GLY A 573 14.58 -7.61 6.09
C GLY A 573 14.95 -9.08 6.36
N PRO A 574 16.23 -9.45 6.21
CA PRO A 574 16.68 -10.83 6.49
C PRO A 574 16.93 -11.11 7.97
N ASP A 575 17.01 -10.09 8.83
CA ASP A 575 17.65 -10.20 10.14
C ASP A 575 16.70 -10.08 11.33
N LEU A 576 15.51 -9.48 11.13
CA LEU A 576 14.58 -9.22 12.22
C LEU A 576 13.30 -10.03 12.03
N LEU A 577 13.02 -10.93 12.95
CA LEU A 577 11.73 -11.62 13.05
C LEU A 577 10.84 -10.84 14.02
N VAL A 578 9.68 -10.41 13.54
CA VAL A 578 8.74 -9.56 14.27
C VAL A 578 7.39 -10.26 14.38
N SER A 579 6.81 -10.29 15.57
CA SER A 579 5.49 -10.90 15.81
C SER A 579 4.54 -9.91 16.48
N PRO A 580 3.87 -9.04 15.70
CA PRO A 580 2.92 -8.07 16.23
C PRO A 580 1.80 -8.73 17.05
N VAL A 581 1.49 -8.12 18.19
CA VAL A 581 0.34 -8.48 19.01
C VAL A 581 -0.82 -7.56 18.62
N TRP A 582 -1.92 -8.12 18.18
CA TRP A 582 -3.07 -7.35 17.71
C TRP A 582 -4.29 -7.39 18.66
N LYS A 583 -4.34 -8.39 19.52
CA LYS A 583 -5.48 -8.61 20.42
C LYS A 583 -5.33 -7.77 21.69
N THR A 584 -6.35 -6.98 21.99
CA THR A 584 -6.43 -6.16 23.21
C THR A 584 -6.27 -7.03 24.46
N GLY A 585 -5.48 -6.56 25.41
CA GLY A 585 -5.22 -7.25 26.68
C GLY A 585 -4.29 -8.46 26.58
N GLN A 586 -3.84 -8.85 25.39
CA GLN A 586 -2.88 -9.95 25.24
C GLN A 586 -1.49 -9.51 25.72
N ARG A 587 -0.86 -10.33 26.59
CA ARG A 587 0.44 -10.02 27.20
C ARG A 587 1.47 -11.16 27.06
N VAL A 588 1.12 -12.16 26.26
CA VAL A 588 1.95 -13.32 25.93
C VAL A 588 1.76 -13.65 24.47
N GLN A 589 2.83 -13.97 23.75
CA GLN A 589 2.77 -14.32 22.32
C GLN A 589 3.54 -15.61 22.05
N THR A 590 2.95 -16.49 21.23
CA THR A 590 3.63 -17.66 20.69
C THR A 590 4.16 -17.33 19.30
N VAL A 591 5.46 -17.48 19.09
CA VAL A 591 6.18 -17.11 17.88
C VAL A 591 6.86 -18.32 17.29
N TYR A 592 6.64 -18.61 16.02
CA TYR A 592 7.40 -19.59 15.28
C TYR A 592 8.72 -18.97 14.80
N LEU A 593 9.84 -19.59 15.17
CA LEU A 593 11.19 -19.20 14.77
C LEU A 593 11.62 -20.06 13.57
N PRO A 594 11.87 -19.47 12.38
CA PRO A 594 12.30 -20.22 11.21
C PRO A 594 13.59 -21.01 11.43
N SER A 595 13.68 -22.19 10.84
CA SER A 595 14.83 -23.10 10.95
C SER A 595 16.10 -22.55 10.27
N GLY A 596 17.22 -23.25 10.46
CA GLY A 596 18.50 -22.90 9.83
C GLY A 596 19.26 -21.74 10.47
N ASN A 597 18.69 -21.09 11.50
CA ASN A 597 19.31 -19.99 12.24
C ASN A 597 19.06 -20.14 13.74
N GLN A 598 19.87 -19.43 14.53
CA GLN A 598 19.55 -19.10 15.91
C GLN A 598 18.98 -17.68 16.00
N TRP A 599 18.08 -17.47 16.95
CA TRP A 599 17.35 -16.23 17.13
C TRP A 599 17.52 -15.70 18.54
N ARG A 600 18.02 -14.48 18.67
CA ARG A 600 18.19 -13.80 19.95
C ARG A 600 16.98 -12.91 20.21
N ASP A 601 16.23 -13.16 21.26
CA ASP A 601 15.18 -12.29 21.77
C ASP A 601 15.76 -10.92 22.12
N ALA A 602 15.25 -9.88 21.53
CA ALA A 602 15.78 -8.52 21.67
C ALA A 602 15.55 -7.90 23.05
N TRP A 603 14.55 -8.38 23.81
CA TRP A 603 14.21 -7.88 25.15
C TRP A 603 14.99 -8.58 26.25
N THR A 604 15.11 -9.88 26.15
CA THR A 604 15.73 -10.73 27.20
C THR A 604 17.16 -11.11 26.91
N GLY A 605 17.62 -10.99 25.66
CA GLY A 605 18.91 -11.46 25.20
C GLY A 605 19.01 -12.99 25.05
N LYS A 606 17.94 -13.74 25.39
CA LYS A 606 17.92 -15.20 25.30
C LYS A 606 18.01 -15.67 23.85
N ILE A 607 18.84 -16.69 23.62
CA ILE A 607 19.03 -17.32 22.31
C ILE A 607 18.19 -18.57 22.21
N TYR A 608 17.55 -18.75 21.07
CA TYR A 608 16.74 -19.93 20.76
C TYR A 608 17.19 -20.52 19.42
N ASP A 609 17.16 -21.82 19.32
CA ASP A 609 17.30 -22.50 18.03
C ASP A 609 16.00 -22.31 17.20
N GLY A 610 16.15 -22.14 15.89
CA GLY A 610 15.02 -22.10 14.97
C GLY A 610 14.34 -23.47 14.76
N GLY A 611 13.32 -23.50 13.91
CA GLY A 611 12.52 -24.68 13.58
C GLY A 611 11.49 -25.05 14.67
N ARG A 612 11.15 -24.12 15.55
CA ARG A 612 10.20 -24.34 16.65
C ARG A 612 9.42 -23.09 17.04
N SER A 613 8.32 -23.28 17.74
CA SER A 613 7.60 -22.20 18.40
C SER A 613 8.11 -21.98 19.82
N VAL A 614 8.16 -20.71 20.23
CA VAL A 614 8.47 -20.27 21.59
C VAL A 614 7.37 -19.35 22.09
N THR A 615 7.11 -19.39 23.40
CA THR A 615 6.17 -18.46 24.04
C THR A 615 6.97 -17.45 24.85
N VAL A 616 6.69 -16.17 24.62
CA VAL A 616 7.38 -15.04 25.26
C VAL A 616 6.39 -14.05 25.84
N ASP A 617 6.84 -13.31 26.86
CA ASP A 617 6.08 -12.19 27.39
C ASP A 617 5.97 -11.07 26.34
N ALA A 618 4.82 -10.40 26.32
CA ALA A 618 4.53 -9.30 25.42
C ALA A 618 3.70 -8.24 26.16
N PRO A 619 4.22 -7.60 27.22
CA PRO A 619 3.55 -6.45 27.82
C PRO A 619 3.44 -5.32 26.78
N LEU A 620 2.59 -4.32 27.02
CA LEU A 620 2.23 -3.29 26.02
C LEU A 620 3.43 -2.48 25.47
N HIS A 621 4.60 -2.60 26.04
CA HIS A 621 5.80 -1.93 25.51
C HIS A 621 6.80 -2.91 24.88
N GLN A 622 6.43 -4.18 24.72
CA GLN A 622 7.33 -5.21 24.21
C GLN A 622 6.69 -6.03 23.08
N ILE A 623 6.80 -5.52 21.86
CA ILE A 623 6.54 -6.37 20.70
C ILE A 623 7.60 -7.49 20.65
N PRO A 624 7.24 -8.77 20.48
CA PRO A 624 8.21 -9.82 20.28
C PRO A 624 9.08 -9.59 19.04
N ILE A 625 10.38 -9.42 19.26
CA ILE A 625 11.39 -9.21 18.23
C ILE A 625 12.53 -10.18 18.47
N PHE A 626 12.94 -10.88 17.41
CA PHE A 626 14.10 -11.75 17.44
C PHE A 626 15.09 -11.33 16.38
N VAL A 627 16.33 -11.17 16.77
CA VAL A 627 17.44 -10.84 15.88
C VAL A 627 18.15 -12.13 15.48
N ARG A 628 18.35 -12.32 14.19
CA ARG A 628 19.10 -13.47 13.66
C ARG A 628 20.53 -13.47 14.24
N ALA A 629 21.01 -14.60 14.71
CA ALA A 629 22.37 -14.71 15.20
C ALA A 629 23.39 -14.36 14.11
N GLY A 630 24.41 -13.59 14.47
CA GLY A 630 25.41 -13.07 13.53
C GLY A 630 24.99 -11.83 12.76
N SER A 631 23.76 -11.30 12.97
CA SER A 631 23.35 -10.03 12.39
C SER A 631 24.00 -8.84 13.09
N GLU A 632 24.36 -7.83 12.30
CA GLU A 632 24.92 -6.54 12.78
C GLU A 632 23.83 -5.51 13.11
N VAL A 633 22.55 -5.85 12.97
CA VAL A 633 21.46 -4.92 13.27
C VAL A 633 21.45 -4.55 14.74
N ASN A 634 21.62 -3.25 15.01
CA ASN A 634 21.65 -2.71 16.35
C ASN A 634 20.30 -2.10 16.73
N LEU A 635 19.62 -2.73 17.68
CA LEU A 635 18.34 -2.22 18.22
C LEU A 635 18.55 -1.33 19.46
N GLY A 636 19.79 -1.24 20.01
CA GLY A 636 20.08 -0.59 21.28
C GLY A 636 19.65 -1.43 22.50
N ASP A 637 19.72 -0.84 23.68
CA ASP A 637 19.15 -1.41 24.91
C ASP A 637 17.68 -0.99 25.03
N LEU A 638 16.77 -1.86 24.54
CA LEU A 638 15.34 -1.58 24.52
C LEU A 638 14.75 -1.37 25.91
N ASN A 639 15.27 -2.09 26.92
CA ASN A 639 14.81 -1.95 28.30
C ASN A 639 15.22 -0.58 28.88
N GLN A 640 16.44 -0.12 28.60
CA GLN A 640 16.88 1.20 29.01
C GLN A 640 16.13 2.30 28.26
N GLU A 641 15.95 2.15 26.93
CA GLU A 641 15.18 3.10 26.11
C GLU A 641 13.73 3.22 26.60
N TRP A 642 13.12 2.13 27.07
CA TRP A 642 11.79 2.18 27.68
C TRP A 642 11.78 2.95 29.00
N ARG A 643 12.72 2.68 29.91
CA ARG A 643 12.83 3.43 31.17
C ARG A 643 13.01 4.92 30.91
N ASP A 644 13.86 5.29 29.97
CA ASP A 644 14.11 6.67 29.57
C ASP A 644 12.88 7.33 28.92
N ALA A 645 12.10 6.54 28.16
CA ALA A 645 10.87 7.00 27.52
C ALA A 645 9.79 7.31 28.56
N VAL A 646 9.61 6.44 29.56
CA VAL A 646 8.68 6.66 30.67
C VAL A 646 9.09 7.88 31.48
N ALA A 647 10.38 8.01 31.83
CA ALA A 647 10.87 9.16 32.57
C ALA A 647 10.64 10.48 31.81
N ALA A 648 10.90 10.49 30.51
CA ALA A 648 10.67 11.68 29.66
C ALA A 648 9.18 12.03 29.56
N ALA A 649 8.31 11.05 29.41
CA ALA A 649 6.87 11.26 29.27
C ALA A 649 6.20 11.78 30.57
N CYS A 650 6.79 11.55 31.73
CA CYS A 650 6.30 12.07 33.01
C CYS A 650 6.59 13.57 33.25
N VAL A 651 7.43 14.17 32.40
CA VAL A 651 7.82 15.58 32.53
C VAL A 651 7.12 16.42 31.49
N ARG A 652 6.33 17.41 31.92
CA ARG A 652 5.75 18.36 30.97
C ARG A 652 6.82 19.30 30.44
N PRO A 653 6.91 19.52 29.12
CA PRO A 653 7.93 20.38 28.52
C PRO A 653 7.68 21.86 28.83
N ASP A 654 8.76 22.62 28.90
CA ASP A 654 8.71 24.07 29.00
C ASP A 654 8.48 24.71 27.63
N LEU A 655 7.22 24.97 27.34
CA LEU A 655 6.82 25.53 26.03
C LEU A 655 7.26 26.99 25.87
N LYS A 656 7.48 27.75 26.94
CA LYS A 656 8.01 29.14 26.85
C LYS A 656 9.42 29.16 26.27
N LYS A 657 10.26 28.20 26.68
CA LYS A 657 11.60 28.05 26.12
C LYS A 657 11.55 27.67 24.63
N LEU A 658 10.72 26.75 24.28
CA LEU A 658 10.55 26.30 22.88
C LEU A 658 9.99 27.42 22.00
N ASP A 659 9.01 28.17 22.48
CA ASP A 659 8.48 29.36 21.80
C ASP A 659 9.57 30.40 21.54
N ALA A 660 10.40 30.67 22.53
CA ALA A 660 11.52 31.60 22.37
C ALA A 660 12.57 31.13 21.35
N GLU A 661 12.76 29.82 21.20
CA GLU A 661 13.63 29.23 20.14
C GLU A 661 13.05 29.48 18.76
N VAL A 662 11.74 29.20 18.57
CA VAL A 662 11.05 29.44 17.30
C VAL A 662 11.09 30.92 16.93
N ARG A 663 10.76 31.81 17.86
CA ARG A 663 10.78 33.26 17.62
C ARG A 663 12.15 33.73 17.16
N ARG A 664 13.23 33.32 17.82
CA ARG A 664 14.60 33.68 17.43
C ARG A 664 14.94 33.17 16.03
N TRP A 665 14.51 31.98 15.69
CA TRP A 665 14.74 31.43 14.35
C TRP A 665 14.07 32.31 13.29
N PHE A 666 12.77 32.66 13.46
CA PHE A 666 12.04 33.51 12.51
C PHE A 666 12.62 34.93 12.45
N GLU A 667 13.00 35.53 13.56
CA GLU A 667 13.65 36.88 13.61
C GLU A 667 14.95 36.92 12.77
N THR A 668 15.68 35.82 12.71
CA THR A 668 16.94 35.71 11.94
C THR A 668 16.76 35.30 10.46
N HIS A 669 15.59 34.77 10.09
CA HIS A 669 15.30 34.27 8.77
C HIS A 669 14.09 34.96 8.11
N ASP A 670 13.65 36.09 8.63
CA ASP A 670 12.55 36.87 8.05
C ASP A 670 13.00 37.44 6.70
N SER A 671 12.38 36.92 5.61
CA SER A 671 12.65 37.32 4.23
C SER A 671 12.09 38.72 3.88
N THR A 672 11.37 39.36 4.81
CA THR A 672 10.78 40.70 4.62
C THR A 672 11.67 41.83 5.14
N ARG A 673 12.82 41.54 5.73
CA ARG A 673 13.82 42.50 6.16
C ARG A 673 14.97 42.68 5.19
#